data_b2745e98e399ca31d730e48803ae35c8
#
_entry.id   b2745e98e399ca31d730e48803ae35c8
#
_cell.length_a   1.000
_cell.length_b   1.000
_cell.length_c   1.000
_cell.angle_alpha   90.00
_cell.angle_beta   90.00
_cell.angle_gamma   90.00
#
_symmetry.space_group_name_H-M   'P 1'
#
loop_
_entity.id
_entity.type
_entity.pdbx_description
1 polymer ?
#
loop_
_entity_poly.entity_id
_entity_poly.type
_entity_poly.pdbx_seq_one_letter_code
_entity_poly.pdbx_strand_id
1 'polypeptide(L)'
;MKQIEVRGARVHNLKNIDVNVPLNQIVGIAGVSGSGKSSLALGVLYAEGSRRYLESLSTYTRRRMTGAARAQVDKVLYVPAALALHQRPAVPGIRSTFGTGTELLNSLRLMFSRLASHRCPNGHYVPPTLKVAAEQEIICPVCGERVQPPGAEMLAFNSQGACPTCGGTGIIRTVDRASLVPDESLSIDEGAVRPWQTLMWSLMKDIAREMGVRTDVPFCQLTEKERDIVFNGPAVKKHIVYQNQTNGAAGEMDFTYFNAVYTVQNALSKVKDEKGMQRVEKFLKEEICPDCGGSRLSEAARAPMLRGQHLDEVCRMTLAELVTWVAEVPGSLPQVMRPMAESICESFQDTAKRLMDLGLGYLTLDRTAATLSTGERQRMQLARAVRNRTTGVLYVLDEPSIGLHPSNIDGLNAVMHDLIADGNSVVLVDHDTQILCESDWIIEMGPVAGAGGGHVIAEGTIPQLIQNPNSMIGPFLSGEENAALRPRISETELFSLGQIHMTTDTIHTVKPLDVKIPKGRLTVVTGVSGSGKTTMVLESLIPALQAFAKATSLPAHVKTLEAEGISHVKLIDATPIGINVRSTVATYANVHDELRKRFAKSEDAKKYGYKAGDFSYNTGRLRCPVCDGTGQISLDIQFLPDVDVPCPECNGSRYSKEAELVKFTDPNGKEVSLPQLMAMDVQTALQACHDIKSVRQRLTVLENLGLGYLTLGEETPSLSGGEAQRLKLAGEMGKGQSDTVFIFDEPTIGLHPLDVRTLLKVFQTLIESGATVIVIEHDLDVIRSADYIIDMGPGGGEAGGIIVATGTPEQVAANKNSITGKYLCK
;
A
#
# COMPACT_ATOMS: atom_id res chain seq x y z
N MET A 1 11.85 -15.22 34.59
CA MET A 1 12.25 -13.81 34.33
C MET A 1 11.03 -13.04 33.94
N LYS A 2 10.84 -11.81 34.45
CA LYS A 2 9.57 -11.11 34.29
C LYS A 2 9.63 -9.93 33.27
N GLN A 3 10.82 -9.61 32.74
CA GLN A 3 10.98 -8.44 31.87
C GLN A 3 12.21 -8.56 30.94
N ILE A 4 12.18 -7.88 29.79
CA ILE A 4 13.32 -7.60 28.93
C ILE A 4 14.00 -6.35 29.47
N GLU A 5 15.32 -6.37 29.56
CA GLU A 5 16.11 -5.22 29.98
C GLU A 5 16.89 -4.66 28.79
N VAL A 6 16.59 -3.45 28.38
CA VAL A 6 17.33 -2.67 27.37
C VAL A 6 18.17 -1.61 28.08
N ARG A 7 19.45 -1.53 27.72
CA ARG A 7 20.40 -0.54 28.27
C ARG A 7 21.17 0.13 27.14
N GLY A 8 21.20 1.46 27.17
CA GLY A 8 21.99 2.27 26.26
C GLY A 8 21.53 2.19 24.80
N ALA A 9 20.23 2.19 24.52
CA ALA A 9 19.71 2.13 23.15
C ALA A 9 19.87 3.47 22.42
N ARG A 10 20.51 3.41 21.22
CA ARG A 10 20.88 4.56 20.38
C ARG A 10 20.48 4.36 18.92
N VAL A 11 19.47 3.51 18.67
CA VAL A 11 18.99 3.21 17.30
C VAL A 11 18.22 4.42 16.78
N HIS A 12 18.56 4.87 15.56
CA HIS A 12 17.97 6.06 14.91
C HIS A 12 17.98 7.30 15.83
N ASN A 13 16.81 7.78 16.23
CA ASN A 13 16.66 8.97 17.07
C ASN A 13 16.70 8.70 18.59
N LEU A 14 16.84 7.45 19.04
CA LEU A 14 16.90 7.11 20.47
C LEU A 14 18.11 7.74 21.18
N LYS A 15 17.89 8.35 22.35
CA LYS A 15 18.86 9.14 23.09
C LYS A 15 19.51 8.37 24.25
N ASN A 16 20.14 7.23 23.95
CA ASN A 16 20.83 6.40 24.95
C ASN A 16 19.90 5.98 26.08
N ILE A 17 18.73 5.43 25.71
CA ILE A 17 17.68 5.11 26.67
C ILE A 17 17.89 3.76 27.37
N ASP A 18 17.47 3.70 28.63
CA ASP A 18 17.30 2.48 29.41
C ASP A 18 15.81 2.24 29.60
N VAL A 19 15.33 1.03 29.34
CA VAL A 19 13.91 0.69 29.49
C VAL A 19 13.75 -0.80 29.85
N ASN A 20 12.73 -1.07 30.67
CA ASN A 20 12.33 -2.42 31.05
C ASN A 20 10.97 -2.73 30.42
N VAL A 21 10.88 -3.84 29.66
CA VAL A 21 9.65 -4.26 28.98
C VAL A 21 9.14 -5.53 29.65
N PRO A 22 7.98 -5.49 30.32
CA PRO A 22 7.39 -6.66 30.95
C PRO A 22 7.12 -7.80 29.95
N LEU A 23 7.24 -9.06 30.38
CA LEU A 23 6.95 -10.26 29.59
C LEU A 23 5.58 -10.85 30.00
N ASN A 24 4.97 -11.64 29.08
CA ASN A 24 3.66 -12.27 29.22
C ASN A 24 2.53 -11.26 29.50
N GLN A 25 2.64 -10.11 28.90
CA GLN A 25 1.70 -8.98 28.99
C GLN A 25 1.59 -8.28 27.64
N ILE A 26 0.54 -7.47 27.48
CA ILE A 26 0.40 -6.53 26.36
C ILE A 26 1.08 -5.22 26.77
N VAL A 27 2.16 -4.87 26.07
CA VAL A 27 2.90 -3.61 26.30
C VAL A 27 2.67 -2.66 25.14
N GLY A 28 2.01 -1.53 25.40
CA GLY A 28 1.81 -0.45 24.43
C GLY A 28 3.03 0.48 24.38
N ILE A 29 3.46 0.84 23.19
CA ILE A 29 4.45 1.92 22.97
C ILE A 29 3.72 3.08 22.31
N ALA A 30 3.47 4.15 23.06
CA ALA A 30 2.77 5.35 22.64
C ALA A 30 3.70 6.55 22.43
N GLY A 31 3.18 7.64 21.91
CA GLY A 31 3.88 8.93 21.75
C GLY A 31 3.68 9.55 20.37
N VAL A 32 4.06 10.81 20.20
CA VAL A 32 3.88 11.56 18.94
C VAL A 32 4.63 10.91 17.76
N SER A 33 4.19 11.20 16.52
CA SER A 33 4.86 10.72 15.31
C SER A 33 6.33 11.16 15.31
N GLY A 34 7.25 10.25 14.93
CA GLY A 34 8.69 10.53 14.92
C GLY A 34 9.37 10.60 16.32
N SER A 35 8.71 10.20 17.42
CA SER A 35 9.30 10.20 18.78
C SER A 35 10.23 9.02 19.07
N GLY A 36 10.33 8.02 18.15
CA GLY A 36 11.22 6.86 18.34
C GLY A 36 10.52 5.55 18.71
N LYS A 37 9.20 5.46 18.66
CA LYS A 37 8.42 4.25 18.97
C LYS A 37 8.87 3.02 18.17
N SER A 38 8.83 3.11 16.83
CA SER A 38 9.25 2.01 15.95
C SER A 38 10.77 1.74 16.07
N SER A 39 11.57 2.75 16.43
CA SER A 39 13.00 2.57 16.74
C SER A 39 13.20 1.66 17.94
N LEU A 40 12.39 1.80 18.99
CA LEU A 40 12.42 0.91 20.16
C LEU A 40 11.84 -0.47 19.85
N ALA A 41 10.62 -0.52 19.26
CA ALA A 41 9.90 -1.77 19.01
C ALA A 41 10.61 -2.65 17.96
N LEU A 42 10.83 -2.10 16.76
CA LEU A 42 11.41 -2.83 15.65
C LEU A 42 12.94 -2.76 15.64
N GLY A 43 13.52 -1.57 15.86
CA GLY A 43 14.95 -1.34 15.79
C GLY A 43 15.74 -1.95 16.95
N VAL A 44 15.11 -2.16 18.12
CA VAL A 44 15.77 -2.77 19.28
C VAL A 44 15.16 -4.14 19.61
N LEU A 45 13.90 -4.18 20.04
CA LEU A 45 13.31 -5.41 20.58
C LEU A 45 13.21 -6.53 19.54
N TYR A 46 12.61 -6.23 18.37
CA TYR A 46 12.51 -7.21 17.29
C TYR A 46 13.90 -7.55 16.72
N ALA A 47 14.74 -6.56 16.44
CA ALA A 47 16.05 -6.78 15.85
C ALA A 47 16.90 -7.74 16.71
N GLU A 48 16.98 -7.52 18.04
CA GLU A 48 17.76 -8.36 18.94
C GLU A 48 17.11 -9.74 19.17
N GLY A 49 15.77 -9.82 19.30
CA GLY A 49 15.06 -11.09 19.45
C GLY A 49 15.16 -11.97 18.19
N SER A 50 14.95 -11.40 17.02
CA SER A 50 15.09 -12.09 15.74
C SER A 50 16.54 -12.52 15.50
N ARG A 51 17.53 -11.64 15.74
CA ARG A 51 18.95 -11.96 15.57
C ARG A 51 19.37 -13.15 16.43
N ARG A 52 19.05 -13.16 17.72
CA ARG A 52 19.42 -14.25 18.64
C ARG A 52 18.77 -15.57 18.24
N TYR A 53 17.51 -15.53 17.80
CA TYR A 53 16.84 -16.70 17.26
C TYR A 53 17.59 -17.26 16.04
N LEU A 54 17.95 -16.39 15.08
CA LEU A 54 18.69 -16.78 13.88
C LEU A 54 20.09 -17.30 14.20
N GLU A 55 20.77 -16.72 15.20
CA GLU A 55 22.09 -17.21 15.65
C GLU A 55 22.03 -18.62 16.23
N SER A 56 20.90 -19.05 16.79
CA SER A 56 20.71 -20.41 17.31
C SER A 56 20.53 -21.45 16.19
N LEU A 57 20.22 -21.03 14.95
CA LEU A 57 20.00 -21.91 13.82
C LEU A 57 21.33 -22.32 13.13
N SER A 58 21.27 -23.43 12.35
CA SER A 58 22.42 -23.86 11.56
C SER A 58 22.86 -22.79 10.55
N THR A 59 24.16 -22.78 10.20
CA THR A 59 24.73 -21.84 9.23
C THR A 59 24.03 -21.91 7.86
N TYR A 60 23.58 -23.08 7.46
CA TYR A 60 22.87 -23.28 6.19
C TYR A 60 21.48 -22.59 6.21
N THR A 61 20.72 -22.75 7.29
CA THR A 61 19.40 -22.12 7.46
C THR A 61 19.53 -20.60 7.58
N ARG A 62 20.54 -20.14 8.35
CA ARG A 62 20.82 -18.70 8.57
C ARG A 62 21.12 -17.97 7.26
N ARG A 63 21.84 -18.58 6.31
CA ARG A 63 22.14 -17.99 5.00
C ARG A 63 20.92 -17.78 4.10
N ARG A 64 19.79 -18.42 4.38
CA ARG A 64 18.53 -18.33 3.61
C ARG A 64 17.49 -17.42 4.24
N MET A 65 17.75 -16.92 5.44
CA MET A 65 16.81 -16.07 6.17
C MET A 65 17.40 -14.65 6.28
N THR A 66 16.59 -13.66 5.96
CA THR A 66 16.91 -12.24 6.18
C THR A 66 16.93 -11.96 7.68
N GLY A 67 18.11 -11.65 8.22
CA GLY A 67 18.24 -11.21 9.60
C GLY A 67 18.12 -9.69 9.73
N ALA A 68 17.54 -9.23 10.84
CA ALA A 68 17.59 -7.82 11.20
C ALA A 68 19.04 -7.39 11.49
N ALA A 69 19.37 -6.15 11.14
CA ALA A 69 20.66 -5.56 11.47
C ALA A 69 20.85 -5.51 12.99
N ARG A 70 22.11 -5.58 13.45
CA ARG A 70 22.41 -5.47 14.88
C ARG A 70 21.99 -4.10 15.42
N ALA A 71 21.23 -4.09 16.50
CA ALA A 71 20.82 -2.87 17.14
C ALA A 71 22.01 -2.12 17.78
N GLN A 72 21.99 -0.79 17.72
CA GLN A 72 22.96 0.05 18.42
C GLN A 72 22.55 0.21 19.90
N VAL A 73 22.90 -0.80 20.70
CA VAL A 73 22.59 -0.87 22.13
C VAL A 73 23.82 -1.36 22.91
N ASP A 74 23.96 -0.94 24.16
CA ASP A 74 25.02 -1.48 25.00
C ASP A 74 24.69 -2.92 25.41
N LYS A 75 23.44 -3.18 25.82
CA LYS A 75 23.01 -4.50 26.27
C LYS A 75 21.49 -4.68 26.15
N VAL A 76 21.06 -5.86 25.68
CA VAL A 76 19.66 -6.31 25.80
C VAL A 76 19.68 -7.68 26.47
N LEU A 77 18.91 -7.85 27.56
CA LEU A 77 18.81 -9.11 28.29
C LEU A 77 17.39 -9.67 28.20
N TYR A 78 17.32 -11.00 28.27
CA TYR A 78 16.08 -11.76 28.39
C TYR A 78 15.07 -11.57 27.26
N VAL A 79 15.51 -11.07 26.07
CA VAL A 79 14.62 -10.95 24.91
C VAL A 79 14.32 -12.33 24.33
N PRO A 80 13.03 -12.71 24.18
CA PRO A 80 12.62 -13.94 23.51
C PRO A 80 12.90 -13.93 22.01
N ALA A 81 12.67 -15.05 21.31
CA ALA A 81 12.53 -15.05 19.86
C ALA A 81 11.42 -14.08 19.46
N ALA A 82 11.69 -13.18 18.52
CA ALA A 82 10.73 -12.13 18.15
C ALA A 82 10.22 -12.30 16.72
N LEU A 83 8.93 -12.06 16.57
CA LEU A 83 8.23 -11.95 15.28
C LEU A 83 7.66 -10.53 15.14
N ALA A 84 7.86 -9.89 13.98
CA ALA A 84 7.31 -8.56 13.73
C ALA A 84 6.22 -8.60 12.65
N LEU A 85 5.19 -7.80 12.89
CA LEU A 85 4.18 -7.43 11.91
C LEU A 85 4.37 -5.95 11.61
N HIS A 86 4.95 -5.68 10.45
CA HIS A 86 5.26 -4.32 10.03
C HIS A 86 4.01 -3.57 9.58
N GLN A 87 4.01 -2.26 9.77
CA GLN A 87 2.97 -1.34 9.31
C GLN A 87 2.62 -1.54 7.82
N ARG A 88 3.63 -1.78 7.00
CA ARG A 88 3.47 -2.02 5.55
C ARG A 88 4.02 -3.38 5.15
N PRO A 89 3.17 -4.41 5.14
CA PRO A 89 3.59 -5.71 4.61
C PRO A 89 3.95 -5.59 3.12
N ALA A 90 4.98 -6.33 2.71
CA ALA A 90 5.36 -6.42 1.30
C ALA A 90 4.16 -6.84 0.43
N VAL A 91 4.03 -6.26 -0.76
CA VAL A 91 2.98 -6.63 -1.71
C VAL A 91 3.32 -8.00 -2.30
N PRO A 92 2.47 -9.01 -2.10
CA PRO A 92 2.73 -10.35 -2.63
C PRO A 92 2.68 -10.38 -4.16
N GLY A 93 3.39 -11.35 -4.75
CA GLY A 93 3.36 -11.55 -6.19
C GLY A 93 1.97 -11.95 -6.72
N ILE A 94 1.76 -11.83 -8.04
CA ILE A 94 0.49 -12.04 -8.76
C ILE A 94 -0.14 -13.44 -8.53
N ARG A 95 0.67 -14.44 -8.18
CA ARG A 95 0.19 -15.80 -7.84
C ARG A 95 -0.28 -15.96 -6.40
N SER A 96 -0.11 -14.94 -5.56
CA SER A 96 -0.58 -14.99 -4.18
C SER A 96 -2.05 -14.57 -4.09
N THR A 97 -2.84 -15.33 -3.35
CA THR A 97 -4.24 -15.01 -3.04
C THR A 97 -4.44 -14.92 -1.53
N PHE A 98 -5.58 -14.40 -1.10
CA PHE A 98 -5.99 -14.43 0.30
C PHE A 98 -5.95 -15.86 0.86
N GLY A 99 -6.46 -16.86 0.09
CA GLY A 99 -6.43 -18.26 0.48
C GLY A 99 -5.03 -18.86 0.65
N THR A 100 -4.05 -18.47 -0.19
CA THR A 100 -2.65 -18.90 -0.03
C THR A 100 -1.95 -18.16 1.11
N GLY A 101 -2.23 -16.87 1.27
CA GLY A 101 -1.66 -16.04 2.33
C GLY A 101 -2.10 -16.46 3.73
N THR A 102 -3.34 -16.92 3.88
CA THR A 102 -3.91 -17.44 5.14
C THR A 102 -3.68 -18.93 5.33
N GLU A 103 -3.19 -19.63 4.31
CA GLU A 103 -3.07 -21.10 4.23
C GLU A 103 -4.41 -21.85 4.28
N LEU A 104 -5.57 -21.18 4.32
CA LEU A 104 -6.90 -21.81 4.27
C LEU A 104 -7.09 -22.64 3.00
N LEU A 105 -6.52 -22.18 1.87
CA LEU A 105 -6.56 -22.92 0.62
C LEU A 105 -5.86 -24.27 0.73
N ASN A 106 -4.85 -24.44 1.60
CA ASN A 106 -4.18 -25.72 1.82
C ASN A 106 -5.15 -26.74 2.47
N SER A 107 -5.88 -26.31 3.49
CA SER A 107 -6.89 -27.12 4.15
C SER A 107 -8.04 -27.47 3.20
N LEU A 108 -8.48 -26.52 2.37
CA LEU A 108 -9.53 -26.73 1.38
C LEU A 108 -9.08 -27.72 0.29
N ARG A 109 -7.86 -27.59 -0.24
CA ARG A 109 -7.28 -28.56 -1.19
C ARG A 109 -7.19 -29.97 -0.57
N LEU A 110 -6.86 -30.06 0.71
CA LEU A 110 -6.84 -31.34 1.42
C LEU A 110 -8.24 -31.96 1.50
N MET A 111 -9.28 -31.13 1.78
CA MET A 111 -10.68 -31.61 1.75
C MET A 111 -11.05 -32.16 0.37
N PHE A 112 -10.75 -31.41 -0.71
CA PHE A 112 -11.05 -31.84 -2.08
C PHE A 112 -10.24 -33.07 -2.51
N SER A 113 -9.01 -33.23 -2.06
CA SER A 113 -8.19 -34.39 -2.34
C SER A 113 -8.73 -35.66 -1.64
N ARG A 114 -9.14 -35.52 -0.36
CA ARG A 114 -9.44 -36.67 0.51
C ARG A 114 -10.91 -37.03 0.63
N LEU A 115 -11.79 -36.02 0.47
CA LEU A 115 -13.22 -36.16 0.80
C LEU A 115 -14.12 -35.98 -0.43
N ALA A 116 -13.59 -35.57 -1.58
CA ALA A 116 -14.39 -35.31 -2.76
C ALA A 116 -14.71 -36.55 -3.60
N SER A 117 -15.73 -36.47 -4.45
CA SER A 117 -15.93 -37.35 -5.58
C SER A 117 -14.94 -37.05 -6.69
N HIS A 118 -14.28 -38.05 -7.24
CA HIS A 118 -13.27 -37.89 -8.27
C HIS A 118 -13.78 -38.38 -9.63
N ARG A 119 -13.43 -37.66 -10.69
CA ARG A 119 -13.86 -37.93 -12.06
C ARG A 119 -12.94 -39.01 -12.67
N CYS A 120 -13.53 -40.06 -13.22
CA CYS A 120 -12.78 -41.07 -13.97
C CYS A 120 -12.46 -40.55 -15.39
N PRO A 121 -11.51 -41.22 -16.14
CA PRO A 121 -11.18 -40.79 -17.52
C PRO A 121 -12.40 -40.75 -18.47
N ASN A 122 -13.42 -41.61 -18.21
CA ASN A 122 -14.66 -41.65 -19.00
C ASN A 122 -15.74 -40.65 -18.51
N GLY A 123 -15.40 -39.75 -17.59
CA GLY A 123 -16.29 -38.66 -17.14
C GLY A 123 -17.22 -38.99 -16.00
N HIS A 124 -17.24 -40.24 -15.44
CA HIS A 124 -18.10 -40.59 -14.33
C HIS A 124 -17.48 -40.14 -12.99
N TYR A 125 -18.30 -39.69 -12.04
CA TYR A 125 -17.85 -39.36 -10.69
C TYR A 125 -17.88 -40.60 -9.79
N VAL A 126 -16.74 -40.91 -9.19
CA VAL A 126 -16.57 -41.96 -8.18
C VAL A 126 -16.81 -41.37 -6.79
N PRO A 127 -17.77 -41.88 -6.00
CA PRO A 127 -18.06 -41.34 -4.67
C PRO A 127 -16.87 -41.41 -3.72
N PRO A 128 -16.79 -40.52 -2.70
CA PRO A 128 -15.74 -40.55 -1.70
C PRO A 128 -15.78 -41.84 -0.88
N THR A 129 -14.61 -42.46 -0.65
CA THR A 129 -14.41 -43.69 0.14
C THR A 129 -13.15 -43.57 0.97
N LEU A 130 -12.96 -44.48 1.92
CA LEU A 130 -11.72 -44.58 2.70
C LEU A 130 -10.48 -44.79 1.82
N LYS A 131 -10.60 -45.41 0.65
CA LYS A 131 -9.51 -45.52 -0.32
C LYS A 131 -9.10 -44.20 -0.89
N VAL A 132 -10.07 -43.35 -1.24
CA VAL A 132 -9.80 -41.95 -1.64
C VAL A 132 -9.05 -41.21 -0.54
N ALA A 133 -9.55 -41.34 0.69
CA ALA A 133 -8.91 -40.72 1.85
C ALA A 133 -7.47 -41.20 2.09
N ALA A 134 -7.16 -42.43 1.74
CA ALA A 134 -5.83 -43.03 1.86
C ALA A 134 -4.95 -42.86 0.59
N GLU A 135 -5.38 -42.10 -0.38
CA GLU A 135 -4.68 -41.92 -1.69
C GLU A 135 -4.48 -43.23 -2.46
N GLN A 136 -5.35 -44.19 -2.26
CA GLN A 136 -5.30 -45.46 -2.96
C GLN A 136 -6.09 -45.41 -4.26
N GLU A 137 -5.67 -46.22 -5.24
CA GLU A 137 -6.40 -46.42 -6.48
C GLU A 137 -7.82 -46.90 -6.22
N ILE A 138 -8.80 -46.35 -6.89
CA ILE A 138 -10.21 -46.73 -6.83
C ILE A 138 -10.69 -47.16 -8.22
N ILE A 139 -11.74 -47.97 -8.25
CA ILE A 139 -12.35 -48.48 -9.46
C ILE A 139 -13.68 -47.77 -9.66
N CYS A 140 -13.90 -47.22 -10.86
CA CYS A 140 -15.15 -46.56 -11.19
C CYS A 140 -16.29 -47.61 -11.19
N PRO A 141 -17.35 -47.41 -10.38
CA PRO A 141 -18.43 -48.42 -10.29
C PRO A 141 -19.28 -48.48 -11.56
N VAL A 142 -19.16 -47.49 -12.47
CA VAL A 142 -19.96 -47.42 -13.71
C VAL A 142 -19.25 -48.09 -14.89
N CYS A 143 -17.95 -47.84 -15.09
CA CYS A 143 -17.22 -48.32 -16.27
C CYS A 143 -16.04 -49.23 -15.94
N GLY A 144 -15.73 -49.50 -14.66
CA GLY A 144 -14.62 -50.38 -14.24
C GLY A 144 -13.22 -49.77 -14.41
N GLU A 145 -13.10 -48.50 -14.86
CA GLU A 145 -11.82 -47.86 -15.07
C GLU A 145 -11.15 -47.50 -13.75
N ARG A 146 -9.81 -47.57 -13.72
CA ARG A 146 -9.00 -47.24 -12.56
C ARG A 146 -8.85 -45.71 -12.46
N VAL A 147 -9.03 -45.19 -11.25
CA VAL A 147 -8.93 -43.76 -10.96
C VAL A 147 -7.93 -43.59 -9.81
N GLN A 148 -6.90 -42.83 -10.07
CA GLN A 148 -5.98 -42.35 -9.03
C GLN A 148 -6.47 -40.99 -8.54
N PRO A 149 -6.94 -40.88 -7.26
CA PRO A 149 -7.34 -39.61 -6.70
C PRO A 149 -6.16 -38.62 -6.70
N PRO A 150 -6.37 -37.37 -7.09
CA PRO A 150 -5.30 -36.37 -7.09
C PRO A 150 -4.88 -36.04 -5.65
N GLY A 151 -3.58 -36.01 -5.39
CA GLY A 151 -3.03 -35.43 -4.16
C GLY A 151 -3.30 -33.94 -4.04
N ALA A 152 -3.24 -33.39 -2.82
CA ALA A 152 -3.51 -31.95 -2.59
C ALA A 152 -2.60 -31.00 -3.39
N GLU A 153 -1.39 -31.44 -3.75
CA GLU A 153 -0.46 -30.67 -4.57
C GLU A 153 -0.90 -30.56 -6.04
N MET A 154 -1.58 -31.59 -6.55
CA MET A 154 -2.17 -31.57 -7.90
C MET A 154 -3.38 -30.62 -8.00
N LEU A 155 -3.90 -30.12 -6.89
CA LEU A 155 -4.96 -29.12 -6.81
C LEU A 155 -4.41 -27.71 -6.55
N ALA A 156 -3.10 -27.52 -6.59
CA ALA A 156 -2.43 -26.26 -6.33
C ALA A 156 -2.18 -25.47 -7.63
N PHE A 157 -2.78 -24.31 -7.79
CA PHE A 157 -2.60 -23.48 -8.97
C PHE A 157 -1.19 -22.87 -9.10
N ASN A 158 -0.40 -22.86 -8.03
CA ASN A 158 1.00 -22.41 -8.03
C ASN A 158 2.00 -23.57 -8.21
N SER A 159 1.51 -24.76 -8.50
CA SER A 159 2.28 -25.99 -8.69
C SER A 159 1.64 -26.85 -9.80
N GLN A 160 1.42 -28.12 -9.57
CA GLN A 160 0.96 -29.11 -10.56
C GLN A 160 -0.46 -28.87 -11.08
N GLY A 161 -1.32 -28.23 -10.28
CA GLY A 161 -2.70 -27.89 -10.66
C GLY A 161 -2.86 -26.62 -11.46
N ALA A 162 -1.77 -25.97 -11.86
CA ALA A 162 -1.80 -24.69 -12.58
C ALA A 162 -2.47 -24.84 -13.96
N CYS A 163 -3.30 -23.86 -14.34
CA CYS A 163 -3.78 -23.74 -15.71
C CYS A 163 -2.58 -23.58 -16.67
N PRO A 164 -2.47 -24.41 -17.71
CA PRO A 164 -1.32 -24.40 -18.61
C PRO A 164 -1.20 -23.07 -19.40
N THR A 165 -2.33 -22.43 -19.72
CA THR A 165 -2.37 -21.19 -20.50
C THR A 165 -1.89 -19.98 -19.71
N CYS A 166 -2.37 -19.78 -18.48
CA CYS A 166 -1.97 -18.64 -17.66
C CYS A 166 -0.88 -18.98 -16.63
N GLY A 167 -0.44 -20.21 -16.53
CA GLY A 167 0.56 -20.65 -15.56
C GLY A 167 0.14 -20.40 -14.09
N GLY A 168 -1.16 -20.45 -13.80
CA GLY A 168 -1.70 -20.25 -12.46
C GLY A 168 -1.89 -18.79 -12.04
N THR A 169 -1.81 -17.83 -12.96
CA THR A 169 -2.07 -16.40 -12.65
C THR A 169 -3.55 -16.03 -12.72
N GLY A 170 -4.37 -16.80 -13.48
CA GLY A 170 -5.78 -16.51 -13.73
C GLY A 170 -6.03 -15.45 -14.80
N ILE A 171 -5.00 -14.76 -15.22
CA ILE A 171 -5.04 -13.70 -16.24
C ILE A 171 -4.01 -13.97 -17.32
N ILE A 172 -4.26 -13.41 -18.51
CA ILE A 172 -3.30 -13.36 -19.60
C ILE A 172 -3.02 -11.91 -19.94
N ARG A 173 -1.80 -11.63 -20.39
CA ARG A 173 -1.41 -10.32 -20.89
C ARG A 173 -1.45 -10.32 -22.40
N THR A 174 -2.38 -9.58 -22.97
CA THR A 174 -2.53 -9.40 -24.42
C THR A 174 -2.09 -8.00 -24.80
N VAL A 175 -1.70 -7.84 -26.09
CA VAL A 175 -1.33 -6.52 -26.59
C VAL A 175 -2.59 -5.66 -26.76
N ASP A 176 -2.61 -4.51 -26.10
CA ASP A 176 -3.68 -3.53 -26.27
C ASP A 176 -3.48 -2.71 -27.54
N ARG A 177 -4.30 -2.97 -28.56
CA ARG A 177 -4.20 -2.29 -29.85
C ARG A 177 -4.45 -0.78 -29.76
N ALA A 178 -5.29 -0.33 -28.83
CA ALA A 178 -5.56 1.09 -28.66
C ALA A 178 -4.32 1.84 -28.14
N SER A 179 -3.53 1.19 -27.30
CA SER A 179 -2.28 1.76 -26.76
C SER A 179 -1.15 1.83 -27.80
N LEU A 180 -1.22 1.03 -28.87
CA LEU A 180 -0.20 1.04 -29.92
C LEU A 180 -0.28 2.35 -30.74
N VAL A 181 -1.51 2.86 -30.97
CA VAL A 181 -1.78 4.11 -31.69
C VAL A 181 -2.77 4.93 -30.86
N PRO A 182 -2.30 5.63 -29.82
CA PRO A 182 -3.17 6.38 -28.92
C PRO A 182 -3.74 7.65 -29.52
N ASP A 183 -3.12 8.16 -30.57
CA ASP A 183 -3.56 9.35 -31.31
C ASP A 183 -3.54 9.09 -32.82
N GLU A 184 -4.69 8.80 -33.36
CA GLU A 184 -4.87 8.52 -34.80
C GLU A 184 -4.82 9.79 -35.68
N SER A 185 -4.78 10.98 -35.10
CA SER A 185 -4.62 12.23 -35.85
C SER A 185 -3.18 12.46 -36.30
N LEU A 186 -2.21 11.78 -35.67
CA LEU A 186 -0.80 11.82 -36.05
C LEU A 186 -0.51 10.86 -37.21
N SER A 187 0.47 11.22 -38.04
CA SER A 187 1.06 10.32 -39.04
C SER A 187 2.06 9.35 -38.38
N ILE A 188 2.42 8.27 -39.07
CA ILE A 188 3.47 7.35 -38.64
C ILE A 188 4.82 8.08 -38.53
N ASP A 189 5.10 9.01 -39.45
CA ASP A 189 6.33 9.83 -39.41
C ASP A 189 6.37 10.76 -38.18
N GLU A 190 5.23 11.26 -37.72
CA GLU A 190 5.07 12.03 -36.48
C GLU A 190 5.03 11.16 -35.23
N GLY A 191 4.94 9.87 -35.39
CA GLY A 191 5.04 8.89 -34.30
C GLY A 191 3.71 8.36 -33.79
N ALA A 192 2.71 8.23 -34.62
CA ALA A 192 1.43 7.59 -34.28
C ALA A 192 1.64 6.20 -33.68
N VAL A 193 2.58 5.39 -34.20
CA VAL A 193 2.87 4.03 -33.73
C VAL A 193 3.91 4.07 -32.61
N ARG A 194 3.44 4.15 -31.39
CA ARG A 194 4.27 4.32 -30.17
C ARG A 194 5.31 3.22 -29.92
N PRO A 195 5.04 1.91 -30.12
CA PRO A 195 6.03 0.86 -29.91
C PRO A 195 7.29 1.02 -30.76
N TRP A 196 7.17 1.52 -31.99
CA TRP A 196 8.31 1.73 -32.87
C TRP A 196 9.24 2.86 -32.41
N GLN A 197 8.73 3.80 -31.61
CA GLN A 197 9.54 4.86 -31.01
C GLN A 197 10.21 4.46 -29.69
N THR A 198 9.50 3.67 -28.87
CA THR A 198 9.89 3.41 -27.49
C THR A 198 10.57 2.06 -27.25
N LEU A 199 10.25 1.04 -28.07
CA LEU A 199 10.72 -0.34 -27.89
C LEU A 199 11.65 -0.82 -28.99
N MET A 200 11.65 -0.16 -30.17
CA MET A 200 12.43 -0.54 -31.34
C MET A 200 12.99 0.70 -32.06
N TRP A 201 13.92 0.47 -32.97
CA TRP A 201 14.51 1.56 -33.74
C TRP A 201 13.47 2.25 -34.63
N SER A 202 13.59 3.57 -34.76
CA SER A 202 12.72 4.43 -35.58
C SER A 202 12.67 4.07 -37.07
N LEU A 203 13.55 3.18 -37.53
CA LEU A 203 13.62 2.66 -38.92
C LEU A 203 12.37 1.88 -39.33
N MET A 204 11.52 1.40 -38.41
CA MET A 204 10.30 0.64 -38.79
C MET A 204 9.36 1.45 -39.65
N LYS A 205 9.32 2.77 -39.54
CA LYS A 205 8.53 3.65 -40.41
C LYS A 205 9.00 3.59 -41.85
N ASP A 206 10.33 3.56 -42.10
CA ASP A 206 10.90 3.49 -43.43
C ASP A 206 10.62 2.14 -44.08
N ILE A 207 10.71 1.06 -43.30
CA ILE A 207 10.36 -0.28 -43.75
C ILE A 207 8.86 -0.41 -44.01
N ALA A 208 8.00 0.20 -43.19
CA ALA A 208 6.56 0.22 -43.42
C ALA A 208 6.20 0.91 -44.75
N ARG A 209 6.93 1.96 -45.14
CA ARG A 209 6.80 2.64 -46.43
C ARG A 209 7.12 1.68 -47.58
N GLU A 210 8.18 0.89 -47.47
CA GLU A 210 8.55 -0.14 -48.43
C GLU A 210 7.57 -1.35 -48.43
N MET A 211 6.75 -1.48 -47.41
CA MET A 211 5.63 -2.42 -47.36
C MET A 211 4.34 -1.88 -48.00
N GLY A 212 4.35 -0.62 -48.50
CA GLY A 212 3.24 0.03 -49.14
C GLY A 212 2.30 0.80 -48.21
N VAL A 213 2.78 1.18 -47.01
CA VAL A 213 2.03 1.99 -46.06
C VAL A 213 2.37 3.46 -46.26
N ARG A 214 1.39 4.34 -46.39
CA ARG A 214 1.61 5.79 -46.37
C ARG A 214 1.94 6.30 -44.96
N THR A 215 3.17 6.75 -44.74
CA THR A 215 3.64 7.13 -43.39
C THR A 215 3.48 8.61 -43.10
N ASP A 216 3.18 9.43 -44.11
CA ASP A 216 3.09 10.89 -44.09
C ASP A 216 1.68 11.43 -43.87
N VAL A 217 0.66 10.56 -43.89
CA VAL A 217 -0.75 10.92 -43.66
C VAL A 217 -1.20 10.54 -42.23
N PRO A 218 -2.20 11.23 -41.66
CA PRO A 218 -2.79 10.83 -40.38
C PRO A 218 -3.21 9.36 -40.37
N PHE A 219 -2.96 8.65 -39.27
CA PHE A 219 -3.25 7.23 -39.13
C PHE A 219 -4.73 6.91 -39.39
N CYS A 220 -5.66 7.81 -39.02
CA CYS A 220 -7.08 7.68 -39.32
C CYS A 220 -7.41 7.67 -40.84
N GLN A 221 -6.54 8.17 -41.71
CA GLN A 221 -6.72 8.19 -43.18
C GLN A 221 -6.07 7.00 -43.88
N LEU A 222 -5.41 6.11 -43.14
CA LEU A 222 -4.88 4.86 -43.70
C LEU A 222 -6.03 3.91 -44.08
N THR A 223 -5.87 3.23 -45.19
CA THR A 223 -6.79 2.16 -45.60
C THR A 223 -6.73 0.98 -44.64
N GLU A 224 -7.76 0.15 -44.64
CA GLU A 224 -7.80 -1.05 -43.79
C GLU A 224 -6.61 -1.99 -44.08
N LYS A 225 -6.17 -2.12 -45.34
CA LYS A 225 -4.97 -2.89 -45.68
C LYS A 225 -3.69 -2.31 -45.11
N GLU A 226 -3.52 -1.00 -45.14
CA GLU A 226 -2.35 -0.33 -44.56
C GLU A 226 -2.32 -0.49 -43.06
N ARG A 227 -3.47 -0.33 -42.36
CA ARG A 227 -3.59 -0.57 -40.93
C ARG A 227 -3.30 -2.03 -40.57
N ASP A 228 -3.77 -2.98 -41.39
CA ASP A 228 -3.48 -4.41 -41.16
C ASP A 228 -1.98 -4.70 -41.31
N ILE A 229 -1.29 -4.11 -42.26
CA ILE A 229 0.17 -4.21 -42.38
C ILE A 229 0.84 -3.68 -41.10
N VAL A 230 0.41 -2.53 -40.57
CA VAL A 230 0.99 -1.95 -39.34
C VAL A 230 0.80 -2.86 -38.14
N PHE A 231 -0.39 -3.46 -37.99
CA PHE A 231 -0.69 -4.28 -36.81
C PHE A 231 -0.29 -5.75 -36.94
N ASN A 232 -0.43 -6.34 -38.12
CA ASN A 232 -0.33 -7.80 -38.34
C ASN A 232 0.60 -8.18 -39.49
N GLY A 233 1.21 -7.21 -40.22
CA GLY A 233 2.04 -7.48 -41.39
C GLY A 233 3.15 -8.52 -41.14
N PRO A 234 3.49 -9.35 -42.13
CA PRO A 234 4.46 -10.43 -41.98
C PRO A 234 5.89 -9.92 -41.83
N ALA A 235 6.71 -10.67 -41.10
CA ALA A 235 8.14 -10.39 -40.93
C ALA A 235 8.91 -10.66 -42.25
N VAL A 236 9.03 -9.64 -43.07
CA VAL A 236 9.72 -9.71 -44.37
C VAL A 236 10.95 -8.81 -44.37
N LYS A 237 12.07 -9.29 -44.91
CA LYS A 237 13.24 -8.45 -45.14
C LYS A 237 12.97 -7.47 -46.28
N LYS A 238 13.26 -6.20 -46.05
CA LYS A 238 13.19 -5.11 -47.03
C LYS A 238 14.52 -4.38 -47.08
N HIS A 239 14.87 -3.94 -48.27
CA HIS A 239 16.01 -3.04 -48.48
C HIS A 239 15.54 -1.62 -48.22
N ILE A 240 16.24 -0.89 -47.34
CA ILE A 240 15.93 0.50 -47.01
C ILE A 240 17.15 1.40 -47.14
N VAL A 241 16.90 2.62 -47.62
CA VAL A 241 17.87 3.72 -47.57
C VAL A 241 17.50 4.60 -46.38
N TYR A 242 18.40 4.73 -45.42
CA TYR A 242 18.16 5.53 -44.24
C TYR A 242 19.17 6.66 -44.08
N GLN A 243 18.74 7.79 -43.51
CA GLN A 243 19.64 8.87 -43.12
C GLN A 243 19.93 8.81 -41.63
N ASN A 244 21.21 8.77 -41.28
CA ASN A 244 21.66 8.84 -39.90
C ASN A 244 21.40 10.24 -39.33
N GLN A 245 20.54 10.36 -38.32
CA GLN A 245 20.17 11.63 -37.71
C GLN A 245 21.35 12.36 -36.99
N THR A 246 22.42 11.63 -36.66
CA THR A 246 23.57 12.21 -35.92
C THR A 246 24.64 12.80 -36.81
N ASN A 247 24.86 12.26 -38.01
CA ASN A 247 25.90 12.69 -38.93
C ASN A 247 25.46 12.95 -40.37
N GLY A 248 24.16 12.83 -40.68
CA GLY A 248 23.56 13.11 -41.99
C GLY A 248 23.97 12.11 -43.11
N ALA A 249 24.75 11.10 -42.83
CA ALA A 249 25.19 10.11 -43.83
C ALA A 249 24.03 9.21 -44.24
N ALA A 250 23.83 9.04 -45.57
CA ALA A 250 22.92 8.03 -46.12
C ALA A 250 23.58 6.65 -46.07
N GLY A 251 22.84 5.65 -45.60
CA GLY A 251 23.23 4.24 -45.58
C GLY A 251 22.14 3.35 -46.18
N GLU A 252 22.56 2.24 -46.72
CA GLU A 252 21.63 1.20 -47.22
C GLU A 252 21.78 -0.04 -46.38
N MET A 253 20.63 -0.65 -46.01
CA MET A 253 20.65 -1.92 -45.27
C MET A 253 19.41 -2.75 -45.51
N ASP A 254 19.57 -4.06 -45.42
CA ASP A 254 18.46 -4.99 -45.33
C ASP A 254 17.97 -5.14 -43.93
N PHE A 255 16.73 -4.83 -43.66
CA PHE A 255 16.14 -4.97 -42.33
C PHE A 255 14.80 -5.71 -42.37
N THR A 256 14.50 -6.46 -41.31
CA THR A 256 13.24 -7.22 -41.20
C THR A 256 12.15 -6.33 -40.67
N TYR A 257 11.01 -6.29 -41.34
CA TYR A 257 9.81 -5.63 -40.85
C TYR A 257 9.25 -6.34 -39.60
N PHE A 258 8.94 -5.57 -38.62
CA PHE A 258 8.25 -6.04 -37.41
C PHE A 258 7.03 -5.16 -37.16
N ASN A 259 5.84 -5.75 -37.32
CA ASN A 259 4.59 -5.07 -37.05
C ASN A 259 4.50 -4.60 -35.57
N ALA A 260 3.58 -3.69 -35.29
CA ALA A 260 3.46 -3.07 -33.96
C ALA A 260 3.16 -4.08 -32.84
N VAL A 261 2.31 -5.08 -33.11
CA VAL A 261 1.97 -6.13 -32.15
C VAL A 261 3.19 -7.02 -31.84
N TYR A 262 3.88 -7.49 -32.88
CA TYR A 262 5.08 -8.31 -32.71
C TYR A 262 6.20 -7.54 -31.99
N THR A 263 6.32 -6.24 -32.23
CA THR A 263 7.32 -5.40 -31.54
C THR A 263 7.12 -5.46 -30.01
N VAL A 264 5.88 -5.37 -29.54
CA VAL A 264 5.56 -5.48 -28.11
C VAL A 264 5.80 -6.90 -27.59
N GLN A 265 5.35 -7.93 -28.32
CA GLN A 265 5.55 -9.33 -27.94
C GLN A 265 7.04 -9.70 -27.84
N ASN A 266 7.84 -9.28 -28.84
CA ASN A 266 9.28 -9.51 -28.84
C ASN A 266 10.00 -8.73 -27.70
N ALA A 267 9.55 -7.52 -27.40
CA ALA A 267 10.07 -6.77 -26.26
C ALA A 267 9.74 -7.49 -24.94
N LEU A 268 8.49 -7.95 -24.78
CA LEU A 268 8.03 -8.68 -23.59
C LEU A 268 8.87 -9.96 -23.35
N SER A 269 9.16 -10.73 -24.40
CA SER A 269 9.95 -11.96 -24.31
C SER A 269 11.42 -11.72 -23.88
N LYS A 270 11.94 -10.50 -24.06
CA LYS A 270 13.32 -10.11 -23.76
C LYS A 270 13.47 -9.31 -22.47
N VAL A 271 12.39 -9.03 -21.76
CA VAL A 271 12.42 -8.30 -20.48
C VAL A 271 13.19 -9.11 -19.44
N LYS A 272 14.20 -8.48 -18.85
CA LYS A 272 15.04 -9.07 -17.80
C LYS A 272 14.97 -8.30 -16.47
N ASP A 273 14.49 -7.08 -16.49
CA ASP A 273 14.43 -6.18 -15.36
C ASP A 273 13.09 -5.43 -15.27
N GLU A 274 12.81 -4.84 -14.14
CA GLU A 274 11.59 -4.11 -13.87
C GLU A 274 11.44 -2.87 -14.77
N LYS A 275 12.55 -2.18 -15.10
CA LYS A 275 12.52 -1.02 -16.02
C LYS A 275 12.12 -1.42 -17.44
N GLY A 276 12.58 -2.58 -17.89
CA GLY A 276 12.15 -3.18 -19.16
C GLY A 276 10.65 -3.49 -19.15
N MET A 277 10.15 -4.08 -18.06
CA MET A 277 8.72 -4.38 -17.89
C MET A 277 7.87 -3.11 -17.95
N GLN A 278 8.21 -2.05 -17.22
CA GLN A 278 7.47 -0.79 -17.19
C GLN A 278 7.36 -0.13 -18.59
N ARG A 279 8.32 -0.36 -19.49
CA ARG A 279 8.26 0.15 -20.86
C ARG A 279 7.27 -0.62 -21.73
N VAL A 280 7.18 -1.93 -21.50
CA VAL A 280 6.31 -2.82 -22.30
C VAL A 280 4.88 -2.82 -21.76
N GLU A 281 4.72 -2.73 -20.45
CA GLU A 281 3.42 -2.80 -19.73
C GLU A 281 2.40 -1.77 -20.22
N LYS A 282 2.86 -0.61 -20.69
CA LYS A 282 2.02 0.45 -21.29
C LYS A 282 1.24 0.00 -22.54
N PHE A 283 1.67 -1.09 -23.16
CA PHE A 283 1.09 -1.64 -24.38
C PHE A 283 0.36 -2.96 -24.14
N LEU A 284 0.21 -3.37 -22.88
CA LEU A 284 -0.45 -4.60 -22.50
C LEU A 284 -1.75 -4.29 -21.76
N LYS A 285 -2.74 -5.14 -22.00
CA LYS A 285 -3.95 -5.23 -21.16
C LYS A 285 -4.00 -6.61 -20.51
N GLU A 286 -4.50 -6.63 -19.31
CA GLU A 286 -4.76 -7.86 -18.57
C GLU A 286 -6.20 -8.31 -18.84
N GLU A 287 -6.36 -9.56 -19.25
CA GLU A 287 -7.65 -10.17 -19.51
C GLU A 287 -7.78 -11.47 -18.71
N ILE A 288 -9.00 -11.80 -18.32
CA ILE A 288 -9.27 -13.09 -17.66
C ILE A 288 -8.86 -14.21 -18.61
N CYS A 289 -8.14 -15.20 -18.08
CA CYS A 289 -7.71 -16.35 -18.89
C CYS A 289 -8.93 -17.10 -19.44
N PRO A 290 -9.06 -17.27 -20.76
CA PRO A 290 -10.23 -17.89 -21.37
C PRO A 290 -10.38 -19.37 -20.99
N ASP A 291 -9.28 -20.11 -20.74
CA ASP A 291 -9.32 -21.54 -20.47
C ASP A 291 -9.76 -21.86 -19.02
N CYS A 292 -9.30 -21.06 -18.06
CA CYS A 292 -9.64 -21.30 -16.66
C CYS A 292 -10.71 -20.36 -16.10
N GLY A 293 -11.17 -19.35 -16.88
CA GLY A 293 -12.15 -18.37 -16.43
C GLY A 293 -11.73 -17.62 -15.14
N GLY A 294 -10.42 -17.39 -14.95
CA GLY A 294 -9.88 -16.75 -13.77
C GLY A 294 -9.61 -17.67 -12.58
N SER A 295 -10.04 -18.95 -12.59
CA SER A 295 -9.86 -19.91 -11.49
C SER A 295 -8.41 -20.28 -11.21
N ARG A 296 -7.48 -19.99 -12.13
CA ARG A 296 -6.04 -20.32 -12.05
C ARG A 296 -5.73 -21.82 -12.16
N LEU A 297 -6.75 -22.69 -12.09
CA LEU A 297 -6.64 -24.13 -12.04
C LEU A 297 -6.79 -24.75 -13.43
N SER A 298 -6.07 -25.84 -13.67
CA SER A 298 -6.27 -26.72 -14.82
C SER A 298 -7.65 -27.42 -14.76
N GLU A 299 -8.14 -27.95 -15.88
CA GLU A 299 -9.39 -28.72 -15.91
C GLU A 299 -9.35 -29.91 -14.93
N ALA A 300 -8.23 -30.64 -14.91
CA ALA A 300 -8.04 -31.76 -14.00
C ALA A 300 -8.09 -31.35 -12.51
N ALA A 301 -7.54 -30.20 -12.17
CA ALA A 301 -7.57 -29.69 -10.80
C ALA A 301 -8.95 -29.15 -10.37
N ARG A 302 -9.79 -28.76 -11.33
CA ARG A 302 -11.18 -28.35 -11.09
C ARG A 302 -12.15 -29.55 -11.05
N ALA A 303 -11.76 -30.71 -11.61
CA ALA A 303 -12.64 -31.84 -11.72
C ALA A 303 -13.19 -32.43 -10.42
N PRO A 304 -12.46 -32.51 -9.28
CA PRO A 304 -13.00 -33.00 -8.02
C PRO A 304 -14.23 -32.22 -7.56
N MET A 305 -15.22 -32.90 -7.00
CA MET A 305 -16.49 -32.32 -6.58
C MET A 305 -16.83 -32.74 -5.14
N LEU A 306 -17.01 -31.77 -4.26
CA LEU A 306 -17.41 -31.95 -2.87
C LEU A 306 -18.73 -31.23 -2.60
N ARG A 307 -19.72 -31.94 -2.07
CA ARG A 307 -21.08 -31.43 -1.87
C ARG A 307 -21.70 -30.82 -3.16
N GLY A 308 -21.38 -31.39 -4.32
CA GLY A 308 -21.89 -30.89 -5.61
C GLY A 308 -21.20 -29.67 -6.17
N GLN A 309 -20.13 -29.19 -5.55
CA GLN A 309 -19.40 -27.97 -5.96
C GLN A 309 -17.93 -28.28 -6.24
N HIS A 310 -17.34 -27.51 -7.16
CA HIS A 310 -15.93 -27.58 -7.54
C HIS A 310 -15.06 -26.66 -6.68
N LEU A 311 -13.76 -26.94 -6.63
CA LEU A 311 -12.80 -26.18 -5.81
C LEU A 311 -12.80 -24.67 -6.13
N ASP A 312 -12.86 -24.32 -7.40
CA ASP A 312 -12.88 -22.93 -7.85
C ASP A 312 -14.19 -22.21 -7.49
N GLU A 313 -15.33 -22.91 -7.52
CA GLU A 313 -16.62 -22.35 -7.08
C GLU A 313 -16.61 -22.04 -5.59
N VAL A 314 -16.08 -22.99 -4.79
CA VAL A 314 -15.97 -22.82 -3.34
C VAL A 314 -14.95 -21.73 -2.97
N CYS A 315 -13.87 -21.56 -3.74
CA CYS A 315 -12.92 -20.49 -3.51
C CYS A 315 -13.48 -19.09 -3.76
N ARG A 316 -14.57 -18.95 -4.52
CA ARG A 316 -15.30 -17.69 -4.78
C ARG A 316 -16.30 -17.32 -3.69
N MET A 317 -16.61 -18.24 -2.78
CA MET A 317 -17.42 -17.91 -1.60
C MET A 317 -16.67 -16.94 -0.71
N THR A 318 -17.41 -16.04 -0.06
CA THR A 318 -16.86 -15.26 1.04
C THR A 318 -16.43 -16.18 2.18
N LEU A 319 -15.47 -15.74 2.99
CA LEU A 319 -15.00 -16.54 4.13
C LEU A 319 -16.17 -16.89 5.09
N ALA A 320 -17.12 -15.98 5.27
CA ALA A 320 -18.31 -16.20 6.09
C ALA A 320 -19.20 -17.33 5.55
N GLU A 321 -19.48 -17.34 4.24
CA GLU A 321 -20.22 -18.41 3.57
C GLU A 321 -19.46 -19.74 3.62
N LEU A 322 -18.12 -19.66 3.39
CA LEU A 322 -17.25 -20.82 3.37
C LEU A 322 -17.17 -21.51 4.74
N VAL A 323 -17.15 -20.76 5.84
CA VAL A 323 -17.21 -21.30 7.21
C VAL A 323 -18.48 -22.14 7.39
N THR A 324 -19.63 -21.62 6.95
CA THR A 324 -20.91 -22.33 7.00
C THR A 324 -20.90 -23.57 6.11
N TRP A 325 -20.37 -23.44 4.89
CA TRP A 325 -20.27 -24.54 3.94
C TRP A 325 -19.37 -25.69 4.45
N VAL A 326 -18.21 -25.36 5.05
CA VAL A 326 -17.28 -26.34 5.64
C VAL A 326 -17.89 -27.07 6.83
N ALA A 327 -18.68 -26.38 7.68
CA ALA A 327 -19.35 -27.00 8.82
C ALA A 327 -20.29 -28.13 8.41
N GLU A 328 -20.86 -28.09 7.22
CA GLU A 328 -21.79 -29.11 6.71
C GLU A 328 -21.09 -30.24 5.94
N VAL A 329 -19.75 -30.15 5.67
CA VAL A 329 -19.02 -31.19 4.92
C VAL A 329 -19.08 -32.55 5.62
N PRO A 330 -18.80 -32.70 6.93
CA PRO A 330 -18.81 -34.01 7.58
C PRO A 330 -20.17 -34.72 7.46
N GLY A 331 -21.28 -33.97 7.59
CA GLY A 331 -22.63 -34.47 7.47
C GLY A 331 -22.98 -35.03 6.09
N SER A 332 -22.33 -34.53 5.03
CA SER A 332 -22.55 -34.96 3.65
C SER A 332 -21.84 -36.28 3.27
N LEU A 333 -20.97 -36.80 4.14
CA LEU A 333 -20.10 -37.91 3.85
C LEU A 333 -20.57 -39.23 4.51
N PRO A 334 -20.15 -40.36 3.96
CA PRO A 334 -20.37 -41.66 4.59
C PRO A 334 -19.89 -41.69 6.06
N GLN A 335 -20.63 -42.36 6.94
CA GLN A 335 -20.37 -42.34 8.38
C GLN A 335 -18.91 -42.71 8.75
N VAL A 336 -18.29 -43.64 8.02
CA VAL A 336 -16.90 -44.08 8.24
C VAL A 336 -15.83 -43.00 7.96
N MET A 337 -16.18 -41.95 7.18
CA MET A 337 -15.27 -40.89 6.81
C MET A 337 -15.42 -39.64 7.72
N ARG A 338 -16.52 -39.55 8.46
CA ARG A 338 -16.85 -38.35 9.26
C ARG A 338 -15.78 -37.97 10.27
N PRO A 339 -15.17 -38.87 11.07
CA PRO A 339 -14.15 -38.46 12.04
C PRO A 339 -12.93 -37.77 11.40
N MET A 340 -12.50 -38.24 10.23
CA MET A 340 -11.41 -37.60 9.50
C MET A 340 -11.85 -36.26 8.90
N ALA A 341 -13.06 -36.19 8.34
CA ALA A 341 -13.61 -34.95 7.81
C ALA A 341 -13.76 -33.91 8.91
N GLU A 342 -14.24 -34.25 10.07
CA GLU A 342 -14.36 -33.38 11.26
C GLU A 342 -13.00 -32.76 11.61
N SER A 343 -11.95 -33.60 11.74
CA SER A 343 -10.61 -33.12 12.07
C SER A 343 -10.03 -32.12 11.04
N ILE A 344 -10.24 -32.36 9.73
CA ILE A 344 -9.80 -31.46 8.69
C ILE A 344 -10.62 -30.14 8.72
N CYS A 345 -11.95 -30.26 8.92
CA CYS A 345 -12.84 -29.09 8.98
C CYS A 345 -12.59 -28.24 10.22
N GLU A 346 -12.32 -28.83 11.40
CA GLU A 346 -11.98 -28.12 12.63
C GLU A 346 -10.72 -27.27 12.43
N SER A 347 -9.65 -27.83 11.84
CA SER A 347 -8.42 -27.09 11.54
C SER A 347 -8.65 -25.88 10.62
N PHE A 348 -9.56 -25.99 9.65
CA PHE A 348 -9.99 -24.87 8.80
C PHE A 348 -10.74 -23.83 9.61
N GLN A 349 -11.75 -24.27 10.40
CA GLN A 349 -12.63 -23.39 11.17
C GLN A 349 -11.87 -22.59 12.23
N ASP A 350 -10.89 -23.18 12.92
CA ASP A 350 -10.05 -22.48 13.89
C ASP A 350 -9.31 -21.29 13.27
N THR A 351 -8.76 -21.49 12.07
CA THR A 351 -8.08 -20.39 11.35
C THR A 351 -9.07 -19.38 10.82
N ALA A 352 -10.20 -19.84 10.25
CA ALA A 352 -11.21 -19.00 9.66
C ALA A 352 -11.90 -18.11 10.71
N LYS A 353 -12.17 -18.63 11.93
CA LYS A 353 -12.75 -17.86 13.03
C LYS A 353 -11.93 -16.60 13.35
N ARG A 354 -10.62 -16.75 13.49
CA ARG A 354 -9.72 -15.60 13.78
C ARG A 354 -9.74 -14.54 12.68
N LEU A 355 -9.82 -14.97 11.42
CA LEU A 355 -9.97 -14.04 10.29
C LEU A 355 -11.33 -13.35 10.30
N MET A 356 -12.38 -14.05 10.71
CA MET A 356 -13.71 -13.47 10.91
C MET A 356 -13.69 -12.41 12.02
N ASP A 357 -13.08 -12.73 13.16
CA ASP A 357 -12.93 -11.83 14.31
C ASP A 357 -12.13 -10.55 13.93
N LEU A 358 -11.15 -10.69 13.03
CA LEU A 358 -10.41 -9.57 12.44
C LEU A 358 -11.17 -8.84 11.32
N GLY A 359 -12.46 -9.16 11.09
CA GLY A 359 -13.30 -8.45 10.12
C GLY A 359 -12.98 -8.75 8.65
N LEU A 360 -12.37 -9.92 8.33
CA LEU A 360 -12.02 -10.32 6.97
C LEU A 360 -13.04 -11.30 6.35
N GLY A 361 -14.20 -11.47 6.96
CA GLY A 361 -15.24 -12.41 6.56
C GLY A 361 -15.83 -12.21 5.17
N TYR A 362 -15.70 -11.02 4.60
CA TYR A 362 -16.18 -10.66 3.26
C TYR A 362 -15.20 -11.03 2.14
N LEU A 363 -13.96 -11.40 2.45
CA LEU A 363 -12.97 -11.77 1.44
C LEU A 363 -13.17 -13.19 0.94
N THR A 364 -12.89 -13.40 -0.35
CA THR A 364 -12.91 -14.70 -1.00
C THR A 364 -11.51 -15.31 -1.07
N LEU A 365 -11.38 -16.63 -1.05
CA LEU A 365 -10.05 -17.28 -1.05
C LEU A 365 -9.27 -17.04 -2.36
N ASP A 366 -9.95 -16.81 -3.48
CA ASP A 366 -9.36 -16.51 -4.79
C ASP A 366 -8.94 -15.04 -4.95
N ARG A 367 -9.34 -14.14 -4.03
CA ARG A 367 -8.96 -12.73 -4.06
C ARG A 367 -7.46 -12.58 -4.14
N THR A 368 -6.97 -11.89 -5.18
CA THR A 368 -5.54 -11.64 -5.38
C THR A 368 -4.96 -10.83 -4.21
N ALA A 369 -3.91 -11.34 -3.57
CA ALA A 369 -3.33 -10.70 -2.39
C ALA A 369 -2.75 -9.29 -2.65
N ALA A 370 -2.34 -9.00 -3.89
CA ALA A 370 -1.89 -7.68 -4.31
C ALA A 370 -3.02 -6.63 -4.32
N THR A 371 -4.31 -7.05 -4.43
CA THR A 371 -5.47 -6.15 -4.41
C THR A 371 -6.02 -5.89 -3.01
N LEU A 372 -5.43 -6.52 -1.99
CA LEU A 372 -5.80 -6.28 -0.59
C LEU A 372 -5.23 -4.93 -0.13
N SER A 373 -6.00 -4.20 0.68
CA SER A 373 -5.51 -3.01 1.36
C SER A 373 -4.36 -3.32 2.32
N THR A 374 -3.65 -2.31 2.77
CA THR A 374 -2.55 -2.47 3.73
C THR A 374 -3.03 -3.11 5.03
N GLY A 375 -4.15 -2.65 5.58
CA GLY A 375 -4.75 -3.22 6.80
C GLY A 375 -5.24 -4.65 6.61
N GLU A 376 -5.85 -5.00 5.45
CA GLU A 376 -6.25 -6.39 5.16
C GLU A 376 -5.04 -7.33 5.10
N ARG A 377 -3.93 -6.91 4.46
CA ARG A 377 -2.69 -7.68 4.42
C ARG A 377 -2.07 -7.88 5.80
N GLN A 378 -2.08 -6.83 6.63
CA GLN A 378 -1.55 -6.89 7.99
C GLN A 378 -2.36 -7.86 8.86
N ARG A 379 -3.70 -7.78 8.83
CA ARG A 379 -4.60 -8.69 9.54
C ARG A 379 -4.47 -10.14 9.07
N MET A 380 -4.32 -10.35 7.76
CA MET A 380 -4.03 -11.66 7.21
C MET A 380 -2.73 -12.26 7.77
N GLN A 381 -1.67 -11.45 7.89
CA GLN A 381 -0.40 -11.87 8.47
C GLN A 381 -0.52 -12.14 9.98
N LEU A 382 -1.28 -11.32 10.71
CA LEU A 382 -1.54 -11.51 12.14
C LEU A 382 -2.25 -12.85 12.39
N ALA A 383 -3.36 -13.11 11.66
CA ALA A 383 -4.07 -14.38 11.78
C ALA A 383 -3.19 -15.60 11.50
N ARG A 384 -2.26 -15.47 10.53
CA ARG A 384 -1.28 -16.52 10.23
C ARG A 384 -0.26 -16.69 11.36
N ALA A 385 0.25 -15.62 11.93
CA ALA A 385 1.24 -15.66 13.02
C ALA A 385 0.68 -16.37 14.27
N VAL A 386 -0.58 -16.10 14.61
CA VAL A 386 -1.26 -16.65 15.79
C VAL A 386 -1.67 -18.12 15.62
N ARG A 387 -1.83 -18.60 14.37
CA ARG A 387 -2.25 -19.97 14.08
C ARG A 387 -1.38 -21.05 14.74
N ASN A 388 -0.07 -20.83 14.82
CA ASN A 388 0.90 -21.88 15.18
C ASN A 388 0.97 -22.18 16.68
N ARG A 389 0.16 -21.54 17.54
CA ARG A 389 0.15 -21.73 19.01
C ARG A 389 1.56 -21.89 19.62
N THR A 390 2.47 -21.03 19.17
CA THR A 390 3.82 -20.95 19.73
C THR A 390 3.77 -20.36 21.13
N THR A 391 4.68 -20.75 22.01
CA THR A 391 4.79 -20.20 23.35
C THR A 391 6.17 -19.57 23.55
N GLY A 392 6.27 -18.54 24.40
CA GLY A 392 7.53 -17.90 24.73
C GLY A 392 8.08 -17.03 23.59
N VAL A 393 7.24 -16.53 22.69
CA VAL A 393 7.59 -15.63 21.58
C VAL A 393 7.19 -14.19 21.93
N LEU A 394 8.00 -13.24 21.49
CA LEU A 394 7.68 -11.81 21.51
C LEU A 394 7.06 -11.42 20.16
N TYR A 395 5.79 -11.04 20.18
CA TYR A 395 5.11 -10.45 19.01
C TYR A 395 5.25 -8.94 19.04
N VAL A 396 5.86 -8.35 18.02
CA VAL A 396 5.98 -6.91 17.85
C VAL A 396 5.02 -6.48 16.75
N LEU A 397 3.98 -5.74 17.12
CA LEU A 397 2.90 -5.27 16.23
C LEU A 397 3.10 -3.78 15.99
N ASP A 398 3.30 -3.39 14.73
CA ASP A 398 3.51 -1.99 14.35
C ASP A 398 2.23 -1.45 13.71
N GLU A 399 1.49 -0.62 14.45
CA GLU A 399 0.21 -0.02 14.11
C GLU A 399 -0.84 -1.04 13.61
N PRO A 400 -1.20 -2.06 14.42
CA PRO A 400 -2.14 -3.09 13.99
C PRO A 400 -3.59 -2.59 13.80
N SER A 401 -3.93 -1.38 14.29
CA SER A 401 -5.24 -0.74 14.12
C SER A 401 -5.47 -0.13 12.74
N ILE A 402 -4.46 -0.04 11.88
CA ILE A 402 -4.54 0.65 10.58
C ILE A 402 -5.74 0.20 9.76
N GLY A 403 -6.59 1.19 9.36
CA GLY A 403 -7.75 0.96 8.52
C GLY A 403 -8.83 0.09 9.17
N LEU A 404 -8.79 -0.05 10.51
CA LEU A 404 -9.83 -0.74 11.27
C LEU A 404 -10.95 0.25 11.64
N HIS A 405 -12.18 -0.18 11.37
CA HIS A 405 -13.34 0.45 11.99
C HIS A 405 -13.37 0.08 13.49
N PRO A 406 -13.81 0.94 14.40
CA PRO A 406 -13.89 0.66 15.85
C PRO A 406 -14.49 -0.70 16.21
N SER A 407 -15.51 -1.16 15.45
CA SER A 407 -16.09 -2.50 15.65
C SER A 407 -15.16 -3.68 15.39
N ASN A 408 -14.06 -3.49 14.68
CA ASN A 408 -13.07 -4.54 14.39
C ASN A 408 -11.89 -4.53 15.37
N ILE A 409 -11.75 -3.46 16.17
CA ILE A 409 -10.72 -3.36 17.20
C ILE A 409 -10.96 -4.40 18.30
N ASP A 410 -12.21 -4.67 18.66
CA ASP A 410 -12.56 -5.70 19.65
C ASP A 410 -12.03 -7.08 19.23
N GLY A 411 -12.11 -7.43 17.94
CA GLY A 411 -11.55 -8.67 17.41
C GLY A 411 -10.02 -8.71 17.46
N LEU A 412 -9.36 -7.59 17.20
CA LEU A 412 -7.90 -7.49 17.33
C LEU A 412 -7.46 -7.65 18.79
N ASN A 413 -8.17 -7.04 19.72
CA ASN A 413 -7.93 -7.17 21.15
C ASN A 413 -8.07 -8.64 21.60
N ALA A 414 -9.13 -9.34 21.17
CA ALA A 414 -9.30 -10.76 21.46
C ALA A 414 -8.11 -11.61 20.97
N VAL A 415 -7.60 -11.34 19.76
CA VAL A 415 -6.40 -12.02 19.22
C VAL A 415 -5.16 -11.75 20.06
N MET A 416 -4.96 -10.54 20.56
CA MET A 416 -3.82 -10.21 21.44
C MET A 416 -3.93 -10.94 22.78
N HIS A 417 -5.12 -11.00 23.37
CA HIS A 417 -5.36 -11.76 24.60
C HIS A 417 -5.15 -13.28 24.41
N ASP A 418 -5.55 -13.85 23.27
CA ASP A 418 -5.25 -15.23 22.90
C ASP A 418 -3.73 -15.51 22.89
N LEU A 419 -2.94 -14.59 22.30
CA LEU A 419 -1.48 -14.70 22.29
C LEU A 419 -0.89 -14.72 23.72
N ILE A 420 -1.39 -13.87 24.61
CA ILE A 420 -0.96 -13.84 26.02
C ILE A 420 -1.37 -15.13 26.72
N ALA A 421 -2.60 -15.61 26.51
CA ALA A 421 -3.10 -16.87 27.09
C ALA A 421 -2.27 -18.09 26.64
N ASP A 422 -1.74 -18.06 25.43
CA ASP A 422 -0.81 -19.08 24.90
C ASP A 422 0.63 -18.93 25.44
N GLY A 423 0.89 -18.00 26.39
CA GLY A 423 2.19 -17.82 27.05
C GLY A 423 3.21 -17.00 26.26
N ASN A 424 2.75 -16.10 25.42
CA ASN A 424 3.57 -15.18 24.65
C ASN A 424 3.60 -13.77 25.27
N SER A 425 4.37 -12.88 24.67
CA SER A 425 4.42 -11.46 25.00
C SER A 425 4.06 -10.64 23.78
N VAL A 426 3.31 -9.55 23.96
CA VAL A 426 2.92 -8.64 22.87
C VAL A 426 3.47 -7.27 23.17
N VAL A 427 4.21 -6.69 22.22
CA VAL A 427 4.58 -5.28 22.18
C VAL A 427 3.89 -4.67 21.00
N LEU A 428 3.05 -3.67 21.22
CA LEU A 428 2.36 -2.96 20.16
C LEU A 428 2.78 -1.49 20.11
N VAL A 429 2.99 -0.99 18.91
CA VAL A 429 3.11 0.44 18.65
C VAL A 429 1.77 0.87 18.08
N ASP A 430 1.04 1.73 18.75
CA ASP A 430 -0.22 2.23 18.24
C ASP A 430 -0.52 3.65 18.76
N HIS A 431 -1.49 4.30 18.13
CA HIS A 431 -1.97 5.63 18.47
C HIS A 431 -3.43 5.63 18.91
N ASP A 432 -4.15 4.56 18.57
CA ASP A 432 -5.56 4.39 18.89
C ASP A 432 -5.72 4.13 20.40
N THR A 433 -6.44 5.04 21.06
CA THR A 433 -6.70 4.96 22.49
C THR A 433 -7.51 3.73 22.89
N GLN A 434 -8.38 3.23 22.00
CA GLN A 434 -9.20 2.03 22.25
C GLN A 434 -8.32 0.77 22.37
N ILE A 435 -7.25 0.66 21.56
CA ILE A 435 -6.27 -0.43 21.66
C ILE A 435 -5.33 -0.22 22.84
N LEU A 436 -4.83 1.00 23.03
CA LEU A 436 -3.91 1.31 24.12
C LEU A 436 -4.54 1.06 25.50
N CYS A 437 -5.86 1.24 25.64
CA CYS A 437 -6.60 0.92 26.85
C CYS A 437 -6.63 -0.58 27.21
N GLU A 438 -6.29 -1.48 26.28
CA GLU A 438 -6.14 -2.91 26.57
C GLU A 438 -4.71 -3.31 26.97
N SER A 439 -3.79 -2.35 27.04
CA SER A 439 -2.40 -2.63 27.44
C SER A 439 -2.28 -2.74 28.96
N ASP A 440 -1.56 -3.77 29.42
CA ASP A 440 -1.20 -3.93 30.85
C ASP A 440 -0.13 -2.90 31.29
N TRP A 441 0.73 -2.51 30.34
CA TRP A 441 1.83 -1.58 30.55
C TRP A 441 2.01 -0.70 29.32
N ILE A 442 2.26 0.58 29.52
CA ILE A 442 2.54 1.52 28.43
C ILE A 442 3.91 2.17 28.62
N ILE A 443 4.67 2.28 27.55
CA ILE A 443 5.93 3.02 27.46
C ILE A 443 5.67 4.19 26.51
N GLU A 444 5.74 5.41 27.02
CA GLU A 444 5.50 6.61 26.24
C GLU A 444 6.81 7.27 25.81
N MET A 445 6.95 7.44 24.49
CA MET A 445 8.12 8.03 23.83
C MET A 445 7.85 9.50 23.48
N GLY A 446 8.83 10.35 23.71
CA GLY A 446 8.68 11.79 23.43
C GLY A 446 9.93 12.60 23.81
N PRO A 447 9.75 13.88 24.22
CA PRO A 447 8.49 14.63 24.28
C PRO A 447 7.99 15.12 22.92
N VAL A 448 8.87 15.19 21.91
CA VAL A 448 8.59 15.70 20.56
C VAL A 448 9.15 14.76 19.51
N ALA A 449 8.91 15.08 18.24
CA ALA A 449 9.41 14.33 17.11
C ALA A 449 10.90 14.64 16.80
N GLY A 450 11.57 13.77 16.05
CA GLY A 450 12.89 13.99 15.47
C GLY A 450 14.01 14.15 16.50
N ALA A 451 14.85 15.17 16.33
CA ALA A 451 16.06 15.37 17.14
C ALA A 451 15.78 15.65 18.63
N GLY A 452 14.64 16.23 18.95
CA GLY A 452 14.20 16.49 20.33
C GLY A 452 13.46 15.32 20.99
N GLY A 453 13.14 14.27 20.24
CA GLY A 453 12.51 13.04 20.72
C GLY A 453 13.50 11.97 21.16
N GLY A 454 13.05 10.73 21.18
CA GLY A 454 13.89 9.56 21.47
C GLY A 454 14.13 9.29 22.94
N HIS A 455 13.33 9.86 23.81
CA HIS A 455 13.33 9.62 25.26
C HIS A 455 12.08 8.85 25.69
N VAL A 456 12.19 8.10 26.79
CA VAL A 456 11.02 7.60 27.54
C VAL A 456 10.58 8.72 28.45
N ILE A 457 9.36 9.25 28.25
CA ILE A 457 8.84 10.37 29.08
C ILE A 457 7.92 9.90 30.20
N ALA A 458 7.27 8.75 30.01
CA ALA A 458 6.44 8.11 31.01
C ALA A 458 6.40 6.60 30.77
N GLU A 459 6.28 5.79 31.83
CA GLU A 459 6.01 4.37 31.76
C GLU A 459 5.16 3.92 32.95
N GLY A 460 4.33 2.92 32.78
CA GLY A 460 3.47 2.39 33.82
C GLY A 460 2.18 1.77 33.32
N THR A 461 1.31 1.42 34.26
CA THR A 461 -0.07 1.04 33.99
C THR A 461 -0.90 2.24 33.57
N ILE A 462 -2.05 2.03 32.93
CA ILE A 462 -2.96 3.10 32.47
C ILE A 462 -3.29 4.10 33.58
N PRO A 463 -3.68 3.68 34.84
CA PRO A 463 -3.92 4.61 35.92
C PRO A 463 -2.70 5.44 36.30
N GLN A 464 -1.48 4.87 36.21
CA GLN A 464 -0.24 5.60 36.48
C GLN A 464 0.05 6.65 35.41
N LEU A 465 -0.18 6.34 34.15
CA LEU A 465 -0.03 7.27 33.02
C LEU A 465 -1.00 8.45 33.11
N ILE A 466 -2.26 8.19 33.48
CA ILE A 466 -3.29 9.22 33.64
C ILE A 466 -2.88 10.22 34.76
N GLN A 467 -2.25 9.75 35.83
CA GLN A 467 -1.80 10.59 36.91
C GLN A 467 -0.44 11.24 36.67
N ASN A 468 0.29 10.84 35.62
CA ASN A 468 1.62 11.36 35.36
C ASN A 468 1.55 12.67 34.55
N PRO A 469 1.98 13.82 35.12
CA PRO A 469 1.91 15.12 34.44
C PRO A 469 2.80 15.22 33.20
N ASN A 470 3.78 14.31 33.04
CA ASN A 470 4.66 14.27 31.88
C ASN A 470 4.05 13.42 30.74
N SER A 471 3.00 12.66 30.99
CA SER A 471 2.34 11.84 29.98
C SER A 471 1.49 12.73 29.06
N MET A 472 1.76 12.63 27.76
CA MET A 472 0.99 13.32 26.71
C MET A 472 -0.23 12.51 26.28
N ILE A 473 -0.18 11.16 26.40
CA ILE A 473 -1.29 10.28 26.06
C ILE A 473 -2.28 10.09 27.22
N GLY A 474 -1.84 10.29 28.49
CA GLY A 474 -2.66 10.09 29.68
C GLY A 474 -4.03 10.78 29.66
N PRO A 475 -4.11 12.10 29.34
CA PRO A 475 -5.38 12.82 29.22
C PRO A 475 -6.34 12.25 28.18
N PHE A 476 -5.82 11.63 27.11
CA PHE A 476 -6.64 10.96 26.09
C PHE A 476 -7.13 9.59 26.55
N LEU A 477 -6.30 8.86 27.31
CA LEU A 477 -6.68 7.57 27.91
C LEU A 477 -7.75 7.73 29.00
N SER A 478 -7.77 8.84 29.72
CA SER A 478 -8.82 9.16 30.71
C SER A 478 -10.14 9.63 30.07
N GLY A 479 -10.11 10.04 28.79
CA GLY A 479 -11.24 10.70 28.13
C GLY A 479 -11.44 12.16 28.55
N GLU A 480 -10.55 12.74 29.37
CA GLU A 480 -10.60 14.15 29.74
C GLU A 480 -10.28 15.07 28.56
N GLU A 481 -9.39 14.63 27.68
CA GLU A 481 -9.09 15.30 26.42
C GLU A 481 -9.54 14.46 25.23
N ASN A 482 -10.22 15.12 24.29
CA ASN A 482 -10.45 14.61 22.95
C ASN A 482 -9.66 15.46 21.97
N ALA A 483 -9.41 14.98 20.75
CA ALA A 483 -8.92 15.87 19.69
C ALA A 483 -9.89 17.06 19.60
N ALA A 484 -9.38 18.29 19.70
CA ALA A 484 -10.22 19.47 19.73
C ALA A 484 -11.05 19.52 18.45
N LEU A 485 -12.37 19.48 18.61
CA LEU A 485 -13.30 19.54 17.48
C LEU A 485 -13.14 20.89 16.76
N ARG A 486 -13.15 20.85 15.43
CA ARG A 486 -13.21 22.06 14.61
C ARG A 486 -14.61 22.70 14.74
N PRO A 487 -14.75 24.02 14.55
CA PRO A 487 -16.06 24.65 14.45
C PRO A 487 -16.81 24.07 13.23
N ARG A 488 -18.02 23.54 13.46
CA ARG A 488 -18.89 23.00 12.42
C ARG A 488 -19.93 24.05 12.01
N ILE A 489 -20.39 23.95 10.78
CA ILE A 489 -21.48 24.81 10.27
C ILE A 489 -22.83 24.34 10.81
N SER A 490 -23.82 25.20 10.85
CA SER A 490 -25.21 24.84 11.21
C SER A 490 -25.82 23.90 10.15
N GLU A 491 -26.71 23.01 10.56
CA GLU A 491 -27.42 22.09 9.66
C GLU A 491 -28.14 22.81 8.54
N THR A 492 -28.72 23.97 8.82
CA THR A 492 -29.46 24.81 7.84
C THR A 492 -28.55 25.38 6.76
N GLU A 493 -27.27 25.51 7.02
CA GLU A 493 -26.29 26.10 6.10
C GLU A 493 -25.44 25.06 5.37
N LEU A 494 -25.64 23.77 5.64
CA LEU A 494 -24.82 22.70 5.07
C LEU A 494 -24.71 22.79 3.55
N PHE A 495 -25.82 22.91 2.86
CA PHE A 495 -25.90 22.94 1.39
C PHE A 495 -25.99 24.37 0.81
N SER A 496 -25.73 25.40 1.60
CA SER A 496 -25.87 26.81 1.16
C SER A 496 -24.93 27.20 0.00
N LEU A 497 -23.78 26.52 -0.13
CA LEU A 497 -22.81 26.72 -1.23
C LEU A 497 -23.04 25.77 -2.42
N GLY A 498 -24.16 25.04 -2.43
CA GLY A 498 -24.48 24.01 -3.42
C GLY A 498 -24.01 22.61 -3.01
N GLN A 499 -24.15 21.68 -3.94
CA GLN A 499 -23.82 20.27 -3.70
C GLN A 499 -23.12 19.64 -4.91
N ILE A 500 -22.41 18.55 -4.67
CA ILE A 500 -22.05 17.56 -5.68
C ILE A 500 -23.09 16.45 -5.56
N HIS A 501 -23.74 16.09 -6.67
CA HIS A 501 -24.76 15.05 -6.70
C HIS A 501 -24.39 14.00 -7.74
N MET A 502 -24.20 12.76 -7.30
CA MET A 502 -23.81 11.61 -8.14
C MET A 502 -24.78 10.47 -7.98
N THR A 503 -25.24 9.90 -9.10
CA THR A 503 -25.99 8.64 -9.12
C THR A 503 -25.21 7.57 -9.86
N THR A 504 -25.22 6.35 -9.33
CA THR A 504 -24.48 5.23 -9.91
C THR A 504 -25.36 4.01 -10.16
N ASP A 505 -24.93 3.14 -11.06
CA ASP A 505 -25.32 1.75 -11.12
C ASP A 505 -24.45 0.89 -10.19
N THR A 506 -24.74 -0.42 -10.17
CA THR A 506 -23.93 -1.37 -9.40
C THR A 506 -22.50 -1.43 -9.92
N ILE A 507 -21.53 -1.37 -9.01
CA ILE A 507 -20.11 -1.62 -9.28
C ILE A 507 -19.54 -2.52 -8.18
N HIS A 508 -18.96 -3.66 -8.57
CA HIS A 508 -18.49 -4.70 -7.63
C HIS A 508 -19.63 -5.10 -6.68
N THR A 509 -19.43 -4.96 -5.37
CA THR A 509 -20.43 -5.21 -4.33
C THR A 509 -21.25 -3.97 -3.96
N VAL A 510 -20.90 -2.80 -4.50
CA VAL A 510 -21.62 -1.54 -4.25
C VAL A 510 -22.88 -1.49 -5.11
N LYS A 511 -24.03 -1.38 -4.46
CA LYS A 511 -25.35 -1.27 -5.08
C LYS A 511 -25.56 0.13 -5.66
N PRO A 512 -26.60 0.37 -6.47
CA PRO A 512 -26.88 1.70 -7.00
C PRO A 512 -26.96 2.74 -5.86
N LEU A 513 -26.22 3.84 -6.00
CA LEU A 513 -26.13 4.90 -5.02
C LEU A 513 -26.72 6.21 -5.54
N ASP A 514 -27.30 6.98 -4.61
CA ASP A 514 -27.64 8.40 -4.77
C ASP A 514 -26.89 9.18 -3.68
N VAL A 515 -25.85 9.92 -4.09
CA VAL A 515 -24.87 10.55 -3.19
C VAL A 515 -24.92 12.05 -3.34
N LYS A 516 -25.18 12.77 -2.23
CA LYS A 516 -25.14 14.23 -2.15
C LYS A 516 -24.05 14.67 -1.19
N ILE A 517 -23.18 15.55 -1.63
CA ILE A 517 -22.01 16.05 -0.87
C ILE A 517 -22.08 17.57 -0.84
N PRO A 518 -22.14 18.22 0.33
CA PRO A 518 -22.15 19.68 0.42
C PRO A 518 -20.81 20.28 -0.01
N LYS A 519 -20.85 21.35 -0.80
CA LYS A 519 -19.65 22.07 -1.26
C LYS A 519 -19.10 22.99 -0.18
N GLY A 520 -17.77 23.19 -0.18
CA GLY A 520 -17.08 24.05 0.79
C GLY A 520 -17.19 23.57 2.24
N ARG A 521 -17.34 22.28 2.46
CA ARG A 521 -17.54 21.63 3.77
C ARG A 521 -16.63 20.42 3.94
N LEU A 522 -16.47 19.95 5.19
CA LEU A 522 -15.86 18.66 5.50
C LEU A 522 -16.90 17.56 5.45
N THR A 523 -16.82 16.71 4.46
CA THR A 523 -17.59 15.47 4.37
C THR A 523 -16.72 14.28 4.72
N VAL A 524 -17.17 13.46 5.68
CA VAL A 524 -16.47 12.21 6.02
C VAL A 524 -17.27 11.02 5.50
N VAL A 525 -16.60 10.17 4.74
CA VAL A 525 -17.14 8.87 4.27
C VAL A 525 -16.60 7.79 5.19
N THR A 526 -17.49 7.16 5.94
CA THR A 526 -17.15 6.16 6.95
C THR A 526 -17.95 4.87 6.76
N GLY A 527 -17.76 3.90 7.64
CA GLY A 527 -18.42 2.60 7.64
C GLY A 527 -17.46 1.45 7.82
N VAL A 528 -17.97 0.24 8.08
CA VAL A 528 -17.14 -0.95 8.33
C VAL A 528 -16.20 -1.29 7.18
N SER A 529 -15.16 -2.08 7.47
CA SER A 529 -14.21 -2.54 6.43
C SER A 529 -14.94 -3.34 5.35
N GLY A 530 -14.63 -3.07 4.07
CA GLY A 530 -15.27 -3.74 2.94
C GLY A 530 -16.68 -3.25 2.59
N SER A 531 -17.21 -2.18 3.22
CA SER A 531 -18.53 -1.63 2.93
C SER A 531 -18.65 -0.86 1.60
N GLY A 532 -17.54 -0.68 0.86
CA GLY A 532 -17.53 -0.04 -0.45
C GLY A 532 -17.13 1.43 -0.47
N LYS A 533 -16.60 1.99 0.62
CA LYS A 533 -16.13 3.40 0.71
C LYS A 533 -15.14 3.76 -0.40
N THR A 534 -14.10 2.97 -0.53
CA THR A 534 -13.05 3.16 -1.55
C THR A 534 -13.62 3.11 -2.95
N THR A 535 -14.49 2.15 -3.24
CA THR A 535 -15.17 2.01 -4.54
C THR A 535 -16.05 3.23 -4.84
N MET A 536 -16.85 3.71 -3.87
CA MET A 536 -17.69 4.90 -4.05
C MET A 536 -16.84 6.14 -4.31
N VAL A 537 -15.75 6.35 -3.56
CA VAL A 537 -14.95 7.58 -3.65
C VAL A 537 -13.89 7.49 -4.74
N LEU A 538 -13.00 6.46 -4.71
CA LEU A 538 -11.84 6.40 -5.60
C LEU A 538 -12.18 5.85 -6.99
N GLU A 539 -13.13 4.91 -7.11
CA GLU A 539 -13.47 4.29 -8.39
C GLU A 539 -14.69 4.94 -9.08
N SER A 540 -15.55 5.65 -8.32
CA SER A 540 -16.74 6.29 -8.88
C SER A 540 -16.65 7.82 -8.87
N LEU A 541 -16.54 8.45 -7.68
CA LEU A 541 -16.60 9.91 -7.55
C LEU A 541 -15.38 10.62 -8.19
N ILE A 542 -14.16 10.18 -7.93
CA ILE A 542 -12.95 10.81 -8.49
C ILE A 542 -12.94 10.74 -10.02
N PRO A 543 -13.10 9.56 -10.66
CA PRO A 543 -13.12 9.49 -12.13
C PRO A 543 -14.26 10.30 -12.75
N ALA A 544 -15.45 10.33 -12.10
CA ALA A 544 -16.57 11.12 -12.57
C ALA A 544 -16.31 12.62 -12.51
N LEU A 545 -15.76 13.13 -11.39
CA LEU A 545 -15.38 14.55 -11.25
C LEU A 545 -14.26 14.93 -12.24
N GLN A 546 -13.28 14.05 -12.47
CA GLN A 546 -12.22 14.29 -13.46
C GLN A 546 -12.76 14.32 -14.89
N ALA A 547 -13.72 13.44 -15.22
CA ALA A 547 -14.40 13.43 -16.51
C ALA A 547 -15.23 14.71 -16.69
N PHE A 548 -15.97 15.13 -15.66
CA PHE A 548 -16.74 16.37 -15.65
C PHE A 548 -15.86 17.60 -15.88
N ALA A 549 -14.76 17.72 -15.15
CA ALA A 549 -13.80 18.82 -15.28
C ALA A 549 -13.13 18.89 -16.67
N LYS A 550 -12.94 17.75 -17.34
CA LYS A 550 -12.36 17.65 -18.69
C LYS A 550 -13.41 17.63 -19.81
N ALA A 551 -14.70 17.71 -19.48
CA ALA A 551 -15.82 17.55 -20.42
C ALA A 551 -15.74 16.26 -21.27
N THR A 552 -15.31 15.14 -20.64
CA THR A 552 -15.24 13.80 -21.23
C THR A 552 -16.40 12.92 -20.75
N SER A 553 -16.55 11.73 -21.33
CA SER A 553 -17.61 10.78 -20.93
C SER A 553 -17.42 10.30 -19.49
N LEU A 554 -18.52 10.24 -18.73
CA LEU A 554 -18.53 9.65 -17.40
C LEU A 554 -18.16 8.16 -17.43
N PRO A 555 -17.61 7.60 -16.31
CA PRO A 555 -17.44 6.16 -16.16
C PRO A 555 -18.75 5.40 -16.43
N ALA A 556 -18.68 4.22 -17.01
CA ALA A 556 -19.87 3.47 -17.48
C ALA A 556 -20.92 3.19 -16.38
N HIS A 557 -20.50 3.06 -15.11
CA HIS A 557 -21.36 2.82 -13.96
C HIS A 557 -21.88 4.10 -13.30
N VAL A 558 -21.44 5.30 -13.74
CA VAL A 558 -21.94 6.59 -13.22
C VAL A 558 -23.01 7.11 -14.17
N LYS A 559 -24.26 7.17 -13.69
CA LYS A 559 -25.41 7.63 -14.49
C LYS A 559 -25.41 9.15 -14.66
N THR A 560 -25.33 9.86 -13.54
CA THR A 560 -25.36 11.33 -13.55
C THR A 560 -24.33 11.88 -12.57
N LEU A 561 -23.79 13.04 -12.91
CA LEU A 561 -22.99 13.86 -12.00
C LEU A 561 -23.33 15.34 -12.21
N GLU A 562 -23.72 15.99 -11.11
CA GLU A 562 -23.86 17.44 -11.01
C GLU A 562 -22.77 17.96 -10.07
N ALA A 563 -21.83 18.73 -10.61
CA ALA A 563 -20.68 19.26 -9.85
C ALA A 563 -20.32 20.67 -10.33
N GLU A 564 -21.34 21.53 -10.47
CA GLU A 564 -21.18 22.88 -10.99
C GLU A 564 -20.14 23.68 -10.19
N GLY A 565 -19.22 24.35 -10.90
CA GLY A 565 -18.15 25.15 -10.30
C GLY A 565 -16.96 24.34 -9.73
N ILE A 566 -16.89 23.03 -9.97
CA ILE A 566 -15.71 22.21 -9.64
C ILE A 566 -14.88 22.00 -10.92
N SER A 567 -13.60 22.42 -10.87
CA SER A 567 -12.65 22.28 -11.99
C SER A 567 -11.42 21.43 -11.65
N HIS A 568 -11.14 21.25 -10.37
CA HIS A 568 -9.96 20.50 -9.91
C HIS A 568 -10.30 19.45 -8.87
N VAL A 569 -9.70 18.26 -9.03
CA VAL A 569 -9.82 17.13 -8.07
C VAL A 569 -8.42 16.69 -7.67
N LYS A 570 -8.16 16.68 -6.36
CA LYS A 570 -6.87 16.35 -5.76
C LYS A 570 -7.03 15.16 -4.80
N LEU A 571 -6.41 14.04 -5.14
CA LEU A 571 -6.32 12.88 -4.25
C LEU A 571 -5.04 12.96 -3.41
N ILE A 572 -5.20 12.86 -2.10
CA ILE A 572 -4.13 12.81 -1.10
C ILE A 572 -4.21 11.46 -0.40
N ASP A 573 -3.42 10.51 -0.86
CA ASP A 573 -3.37 9.14 -0.36
C ASP A 573 -1.99 8.80 0.24
N ALA A 574 -1.91 7.66 0.94
CA ALA A 574 -0.69 7.17 1.59
C ALA A 574 0.32 6.51 0.63
N THR A 575 0.11 6.57 -0.69
CA THR A 575 1.08 6.01 -1.65
C THR A 575 2.43 6.73 -1.53
N PRO A 576 3.55 6.01 -1.62
CA PRO A 576 4.88 6.61 -1.53
C PRO A 576 5.08 7.74 -2.55
N ILE A 577 5.73 8.81 -2.11
CA ILE A 577 6.11 9.92 -2.98
C ILE A 577 7.37 9.52 -3.74
N GLY A 578 7.20 9.01 -4.95
CA GLY A 578 8.31 8.59 -5.80
C GLY A 578 8.95 7.26 -5.37
N ILE A 579 9.52 6.57 -6.34
CA ILE A 579 10.24 5.28 -6.14
C ILE A 579 11.75 5.53 -6.06
N ASN A 580 12.20 6.78 -6.29
CA ASN A 580 13.60 7.09 -6.48
C ASN A 580 14.21 7.68 -5.19
N VAL A 581 15.22 7.01 -4.64
CA VAL A 581 16.05 7.49 -3.52
C VAL A 581 16.66 8.88 -3.73
N ARG A 582 16.64 9.40 -4.95
CA ARG A 582 17.08 10.76 -5.28
C ARG A 582 16.03 11.83 -4.99
N SER A 583 14.78 11.46 -4.70
CA SER A 583 13.75 12.39 -4.25
C SER A 583 13.91 12.64 -2.75
N THR A 584 13.96 13.90 -2.35
CA THR A 584 14.06 14.29 -0.93
C THR A 584 12.93 15.25 -0.56
N VAL A 585 12.69 15.45 0.75
CA VAL A 585 11.73 16.43 1.27
C VAL A 585 11.95 17.81 0.62
N ALA A 586 13.21 18.27 0.56
CA ALA A 586 13.55 19.58 -0.05
C ALA A 586 13.25 19.64 -1.54
N THR A 587 13.47 18.55 -2.30
CA THR A 587 13.16 18.53 -3.74
C THR A 587 11.68 18.50 -4.00
N TYR A 588 10.93 17.72 -3.25
CA TYR A 588 9.49 17.61 -3.40
C TYR A 588 8.78 18.93 -3.03
N ALA A 589 9.19 19.55 -1.93
CA ALA A 589 8.67 20.85 -1.52
C ALA A 589 9.18 22.02 -2.39
N ASN A 590 9.97 21.75 -3.44
CA ASN A 590 10.62 22.75 -4.30
C ASN A 590 11.52 23.74 -3.53
N VAL A 591 12.01 23.39 -2.38
CA VAL A 591 12.94 24.18 -1.55
C VAL A 591 14.35 24.11 -2.13
N HIS A 592 14.79 22.91 -2.55
CA HIS A 592 16.14 22.65 -3.04
C HIS A 592 16.52 23.55 -4.23
N ASP A 593 15.62 23.80 -5.19
CA ASP A 593 15.89 24.63 -6.35
C ASP A 593 16.12 26.10 -5.97
N GLU A 594 15.40 26.61 -4.98
CA GLU A 594 15.60 27.97 -4.46
C GLU A 594 16.92 28.09 -3.69
N LEU A 595 17.27 27.07 -2.92
CA LEU A 595 18.57 27.00 -2.24
C LEU A 595 19.72 27.00 -3.24
N ARG A 596 19.67 26.20 -4.30
CA ARG A 596 20.69 26.17 -5.35
C ARG A 596 20.89 27.57 -6.00
N LYS A 597 19.81 28.29 -6.25
CA LYS A 597 19.87 29.67 -6.77
C LYS A 597 20.51 30.62 -5.77
N ARG A 598 20.26 30.43 -4.48
CA ARG A 598 20.85 31.27 -3.41
C ARG A 598 22.35 31.02 -3.28
N PHE A 599 22.76 29.72 -3.20
CA PHE A 599 24.17 29.35 -3.11
C PHE A 599 24.98 29.82 -4.33
N ALA A 600 24.45 29.71 -5.54
CA ALA A 600 25.11 30.20 -6.76
C ALA A 600 25.38 31.74 -6.77
N LYS A 601 24.69 32.47 -5.92
CA LYS A 601 24.89 33.94 -5.78
C LYS A 601 25.93 34.28 -4.71
N SER A 602 26.41 33.33 -3.90
CA SER A 602 27.43 33.56 -2.86
C SER A 602 28.79 33.98 -3.48
N GLU A 603 29.60 34.63 -2.68
CA GLU A 603 30.95 35.03 -3.11
C GLU A 603 31.84 33.83 -3.38
N ASP A 604 31.75 32.79 -2.54
CA ASP A 604 32.47 31.53 -2.73
C ASP A 604 32.10 30.84 -4.04
N ALA A 605 30.80 30.76 -4.36
CA ALA A 605 30.37 30.15 -5.63
C ALA A 605 30.93 30.93 -6.85
N LYS A 606 30.95 32.26 -6.79
CA LYS A 606 31.54 33.09 -7.84
C LYS A 606 33.07 32.89 -7.95
N LYS A 607 33.77 32.79 -6.82
CA LYS A 607 35.19 32.53 -6.74
C LYS A 607 35.58 31.17 -7.40
N TYR A 608 34.79 30.14 -7.18
CA TYR A 608 35.02 28.82 -7.76
C TYR A 608 34.32 28.58 -9.11
N GLY A 609 33.55 29.56 -9.61
CA GLY A 609 32.86 29.48 -10.89
C GLY A 609 31.65 28.52 -10.89
N TYR A 610 31.02 28.26 -9.73
CA TYR A 610 29.85 27.40 -9.64
C TYR A 610 28.55 28.12 -9.97
N LYS A 611 27.69 27.46 -10.76
CA LYS A 611 26.35 27.91 -11.14
C LYS A 611 25.29 27.09 -10.39
N ALA A 612 24.03 27.51 -10.42
CA ALA A 612 22.92 26.81 -9.76
C ALA A 612 22.77 25.33 -10.17
N GLY A 613 23.12 24.96 -11.41
CA GLY A 613 23.16 23.59 -11.89
C GLY A 613 24.19 22.72 -11.18
N ASP A 614 25.34 23.29 -10.80
CA ASP A 614 26.43 22.55 -10.16
C ASP A 614 26.07 22.05 -8.76
N PHE A 615 25.11 22.70 -8.09
CA PHE A 615 24.58 22.33 -6.78
C PHE A 615 23.50 21.24 -6.82
N SER A 616 23.19 20.68 -8.00
CA SER A 616 22.29 19.55 -8.09
C SER A 616 23.02 18.24 -7.74
N TYR A 617 22.60 17.56 -6.69
CA TYR A 617 23.17 16.23 -6.37
C TYR A 617 22.73 15.14 -7.39
N ASN A 618 21.79 15.43 -8.30
CA ASN A 618 21.38 14.50 -9.37
C ASN A 618 22.28 14.60 -10.61
N THR A 619 22.68 15.84 -11.01
CA THR A 619 23.36 16.10 -12.30
C THR A 619 24.50 17.09 -12.18
N GLY A 620 24.70 17.75 -11.01
CA GLY A 620 25.66 18.81 -10.82
C GLY A 620 27.09 18.31 -10.59
N ARG A 621 28.07 19.24 -10.76
CA ARG A 621 29.49 18.96 -10.54
C ARG A 621 29.86 18.70 -9.09
N LEU A 622 29.06 19.22 -8.14
CA LEU A 622 29.29 19.09 -6.70
C LEU A 622 28.60 17.85 -6.10
N ARG A 623 28.08 16.93 -6.93
CA ARG A 623 27.56 15.65 -6.45
C ARG A 623 28.68 14.73 -5.98
N CYS A 624 28.42 13.85 -5.04
CA CYS A 624 29.36 12.85 -4.59
C CYS A 624 29.74 11.89 -5.74
N PRO A 625 31.01 11.74 -6.10
CA PRO A 625 31.44 10.88 -7.21
C PRO A 625 31.34 9.38 -6.89
N VAL A 626 31.29 8.99 -5.60
CA VAL A 626 31.27 7.58 -5.17
C VAL A 626 29.86 7.02 -5.25
N CYS A 627 28.87 7.72 -4.69
CA CYS A 627 27.48 7.28 -4.70
C CYS A 627 26.64 7.93 -5.83
N ASP A 628 27.27 8.72 -6.68
CA ASP A 628 26.60 9.43 -7.79
C ASP A 628 25.36 10.24 -7.32
N GLY A 629 25.41 10.78 -6.08
CA GLY A 629 24.37 11.63 -5.50
C GLY A 629 23.19 10.87 -4.89
N THR A 630 23.25 9.56 -4.71
CA THR A 630 22.23 8.78 -4.00
C THR A 630 22.34 8.90 -2.48
N GLY A 631 23.54 9.22 -1.95
CA GLY A 631 23.82 9.25 -0.52
C GLY A 631 24.14 7.87 0.07
N GLN A 632 23.85 6.80 -0.64
CA GLN A 632 24.02 5.42 -0.20
C GLN A 632 24.64 4.55 -1.30
N ILE A 633 25.20 3.43 -0.92
CA ILE A 633 25.72 2.40 -1.80
C ILE A 633 24.94 1.13 -1.54
N SER A 634 24.30 0.59 -2.60
CA SER A 634 23.67 -0.71 -2.55
C SER A 634 24.71 -1.79 -2.74
N LEU A 635 24.85 -2.66 -1.76
CA LEU A 635 25.74 -3.81 -1.81
C LEU A 635 24.93 -5.03 -2.25
N ASP A 636 25.16 -5.47 -3.50
CA ASP A 636 24.68 -6.77 -3.98
C ASP A 636 25.48 -7.87 -3.27
N ILE A 637 24.90 -8.46 -2.27
CA ILE A 637 25.46 -9.61 -1.56
C ILE A 637 24.79 -10.86 -2.14
N GLN A 638 25.49 -11.60 -2.99
CA GLN A 638 24.99 -12.84 -3.58
C GLN A 638 24.20 -13.68 -2.57
N PHE A 639 22.94 -13.98 -2.90
CA PHE A 639 21.97 -14.75 -2.10
C PHE A 639 21.38 -14.04 -0.86
N LEU A 640 21.59 -12.73 -0.69
CA LEU A 640 20.89 -11.90 0.31
C LEU A 640 20.20 -10.73 -0.40
N PRO A 641 19.18 -10.12 0.22
CA PRO A 641 18.65 -8.85 -0.29
C PRO A 641 19.76 -7.79 -0.31
N ASP A 642 19.69 -6.91 -1.30
CA ASP A 642 20.58 -5.76 -1.38
C ASP A 642 20.57 -4.99 -0.04
N VAL A 643 21.75 -4.66 0.45
CA VAL A 643 21.93 -3.90 1.68
C VAL A 643 22.40 -2.51 1.31
N ASP A 644 21.55 -1.52 1.57
CA ASP A 644 21.91 -0.12 1.41
C ASP A 644 22.69 0.38 2.62
N VAL A 645 23.89 0.87 2.38
CA VAL A 645 24.74 1.48 3.42
C VAL A 645 25.01 2.94 3.08
N PRO A 646 25.08 3.84 4.09
CA PRO A 646 25.50 5.22 3.85
C PRO A 646 26.83 5.27 3.10
N CYS A 647 26.91 6.13 2.09
CA CYS A 647 28.13 6.29 1.31
C CYS A 647 29.31 6.71 2.22
N PRO A 648 30.42 5.97 2.26
CA PRO A 648 31.53 6.26 3.18
C PRO A 648 32.27 7.58 2.83
N GLU A 649 32.16 8.08 1.61
CA GLU A 649 32.78 9.33 1.18
C GLU A 649 31.96 10.55 1.61
N CYS A 650 30.64 10.55 1.40
CA CYS A 650 29.79 11.70 1.71
C CYS A 650 28.95 11.52 2.98
N ASN A 651 29.02 10.38 3.66
CA ASN A 651 28.25 10.06 4.87
C ASN A 651 26.73 10.38 4.72
N GLY A 652 26.15 10.09 3.55
CA GLY A 652 24.74 10.33 3.27
C GLY A 652 24.41 11.73 2.74
N SER A 653 25.34 12.69 2.73
CA SER A 653 25.07 14.08 2.32
C SER A 653 24.77 14.24 0.84
N ARG A 654 25.10 13.27 -0.01
CA ARG A 654 24.94 13.27 -1.49
C ARG A 654 25.90 14.18 -2.24
N TYR A 655 26.68 14.98 -1.54
CA TYR A 655 27.58 15.99 -2.10
C TYR A 655 29.04 15.61 -1.94
N SER A 656 29.86 16.13 -2.82
CA SER A 656 31.33 16.07 -2.68
C SER A 656 31.81 17.04 -1.59
N LYS A 657 33.04 16.86 -1.11
CA LYS A 657 33.66 17.71 -0.08
C LYS A 657 33.80 19.17 -0.53
N GLU A 658 33.92 19.42 -1.83
CA GLU A 658 34.00 20.78 -2.40
C GLU A 658 32.70 21.57 -2.16
N ALA A 659 31.55 20.92 -2.02
CA ALA A 659 30.29 21.58 -1.71
C ALA A 659 30.30 22.24 -0.32
N GLU A 660 31.10 21.72 0.63
CA GLU A 660 31.28 22.32 1.96
C GLU A 660 32.06 23.63 1.95
N LEU A 661 32.84 23.91 0.89
CA LEU A 661 33.60 25.12 0.74
C LEU A 661 32.75 26.33 0.36
N VAL A 662 31.53 26.08 -0.16
CA VAL A 662 30.61 27.13 -0.58
C VAL A 662 29.59 27.35 0.53
N LYS A 663 29.64 28.52 1.15
CA LYS A 663 28.80 28.86 2.30
C LYS A 663 27.94 30.09 2.00
N PHE A 664 26.87 30.23 2.73
CA PHE A 664 26.17 31.50 2.91
C PHE A 664 26.03 31.80 4.40
N THR A 665 25.98 33.07 4.74
CA THR A 665 25.77 33.52 6.12
C THR A 665 24.28 33.57 6.39
N ASP A 666 23.83 32.87 7.44
CA ASP A 666 22.45 32.90 7.91
C ASP A 666 22.11 34.23 8.62
N PRO A 667 20.85 34.51 8.96
CA PRO A 667 20.47 35.73 9.68
C PRO A 667 21.12 35.88 11.07
N ASN A 668 21.62 34.78 11.65
CA ASN A 668 22.31 34.78 12.96
C ASN A 668 23.83 34.95 12.83
N GLY A 669 24.35 35.17 11.60
CA GLY A 669 25.79 35.34 11.35
C GLY A 669 26.57 34.02 11.22
N LYS A 670 25.91 32.87 11.18
CA LYS A 670 26.54 31.56 11.05
C LYS A 670 26.73 31.20 9.56
N GLU A 671 27.92 30.76 9.21
CA GLU A 671 28.20 30.22 7.88
C GLU A 671 27.69 28.79 7.74
N VAL A 672 26.88 28.53 6.73
CA VAL A 672 26.22 27.24 6.47
C VAL A 672 26.45 26.82 5.01
N SER A 673 26.90 25.59 4.79
CA SER A 673 26.98 24.97 3.45
C SER A 673 25.67 24.32 3.05
N LEU A 674 25.49 24.03 1.73
CA LEU A 674 24.29 23.34 1.25
C LEU A 674 24.15 21.90 1.83
N PRO A 675 25.21 21.08 1.92
CA PRO A 675 25.11 19.79 2.62
C PRO A 675 24.65 19.91 4.07
N GLN A 676 25.18 20.87 4.82
CA GLN A 676 24.77 21.13 6.20
C GLN A 676 23.31 21.54 6.32
N LEU A 677 22.83 22.39 5.38
CA LEU A 677 21.44 22.81 5.33
C LEU A 677 20.50 21.64 5.01
N MET A 678 20.91 20.76 4.08
CA MET A 678 20.15 19.55 3.76
C MET A 678 20.07 18.55 4.94
N ALA A 679 21.03 18.57 5.84
CA ALA A 679 21.03 17.77 7.07
C ALA A 679 20.18 18.37 8.20
N MET A 680 19.72 19.61 8.07
CA MET A 680 18.85 20.27 9.06
C MET A 680 17.41 19.76 8.93
N ASP A 681 16.71 19.70 10.06
CA ASP A 681 15.25 19.57 10.05
C ASP A 681 14.57 20.85 9.50
N VAL A 682 13.32 20.73 9.10
CA VAL A 682 12.53 21.83 8.52
C VAL A 682 12.47 23.03 9.47
N GLN A 683 12.33 22.80 10.77
CA GLN A 683 12.22 23.87 11.80
C GLN A 683 13.54 24.66 11.92
N THR A 684 14.67 23.97 12.00
CA THR A 684 16.00 24.59 12.04
C THR A 684 16.33 25.30 10.72
N ALA A 685 16.00 24.66 9.60
CA ALA A 685 16.20 25.23 8.27
C ALA A 685 15.33 26.49 8.03
N LEU A 686 14.11 26.54 8.60
CA LEU A 686 13.24 27.72 8.54
C LEU A 686 13.90 28.93 9.24
N GLN A 687 14.56 28.71 10.36
CA GLN A 687 15.31 29.75 11.05
C GLN A 687 16.53 30.20 10.22
N ALA A 688 17.31 29.23 9.71
CA ALA A 688 18.51 29.52 8.93
C ALA A 688 18.23 30.22 7.59
N CYS A 689 17.06 29.99 6.99
CA CYS A 689 16.65 30.53 5.69
C CYS A 689 15.58 31.62 5.80
N HIS A 690 15.39 32.23 6.96
CA HIS A 690 14.31 33.21 7.21
C HIS A 690 14.35 34.43 6.26
N ASP A 691 15.50 34.82 5.77
CA ASP A 691 15.71 35.91 4.79
C ASP A 691 15.27 35.52 3.36
N ILE A 692 15.13 34.22 3.06
CA ILE A 692 14.75 33.73 1.73
C ILE A 692 13.23 33.53 1.67
N LYS A 693 12.49 34.58 1.23
CA LYS A 693 11.02 34.58 1.24
C LYS A 693 10.36 33.31 0.66
N SER A 694 10.83 32.84 -0.49
CA SER A 694 10.27 31.65 -1.16
C SER A 694 10.50 30.37 -0.37
N VAL A 695 11.68 30.20 0.23
CA VAL A 695 12.03 29.07 1.08
C VAL A 695 11.24 29.13 2.39
N ARG A 696 11.23 30.28 3.04
CA ARG A 696 10.47 30.49 4.28
C ARG A 696 9.00 30.12 4.13
N GLN A 697 8.33 30.60 3.08
CA GLN A 697 6.91 30.27 2.85
C GLN A 697 6.67 28.77 2.73
N ARG A 698 7.52 28.05 2.01
CA ARG A 698 7.39 26.58 1.83
C ARG A 698 7.69 25.81 3.10
N LEU A 699 8.75 26.21 3.82
CA LEU A 699 9.08 25.57 5.10
C LEU A 699 8.03 25.83 6.18
N THR A 700 7.43 27.03 6.22
CA THR A 700 6.30 27.34 7.14
C THR A 700 5.10 26.45 6.85
N VAL A 701 4.81 26.15 5.60
CA VAL A 701 3.72 25.19 5.25
C VAL A 701 4.04 23.81 5.79
N LEU A 702 5.28 23.33 5.63
CA LEU A 702 5.70 22.02 6.19
C LEU A 702 5.59 21.98 7.71
N GLU A 703 6.02 23.05 8.39
CA GLU A 703 5.91 23.18 9.83
C GLU A 703 4.44 23.16 10.30
N ASN A 704 3.57 23.93 9.64
CA ASN A 704 2.13 23.95 9.95
C ASN A 704 1.43 22.61 9.72
N LEU A 705 1.98 21.76 8.86
CA LEU A 705 1.51 20.38 8.62
C LEU A 705 2.10 19.37 9.62
N GLY A 706 2.84 19.85 10.65
CA GLY A 706 3.48 18.97 11.63
C GLY A 706 4.67 18.16 11.07
N LEU A 707 5.30 18.65 10.00
CA LEU A 707 6.48 18.03 9.38
C LEU A 707 7.79 18.76 9.75
N GLY A 708 7.78 19.58 10.80
CA GLY A 708 8.92 20.38 11.24
C GLY A 708 10.16 19.58 11.61
N TYR A 709 9.99 18.33 11.99
CA TYR A 709 11.05 17.40 12.39
C TYR A 709 11.75 16.67 11.25
N LEU A 710 11.15 16.63 10.05
CA LEU A 710 11.76 15.96 8.89
C LEU A 710 13.01 16.69 8.45
N THR A 711 14.06 15.95 8.09
CA THR A 711 15.26 16.57 7.52
C THR A 711 15.03 16.93 6.06
N LEU A 712 15.62 18.05 5.59
CA LEU A 712 15.46 18.46 4.19
C LEU A 712 16.01 17.42 3.20
N GLY A 713 17.07 16.70 3.59
CA GLY A 713 17.72 15.65 2.80
C GLY A 713 17.09 14.28 2.93
N GLU A 714 16.06 14.11 3.76
CA GLU A 714 15.38 12.83 3.96
C GLU A 714 14.71 12.32 2.68
N GLU A 715 14.88 11.05 2.42
CA GLU A 715 14.38 10.40 1.21
C GLU A 715 12.86 10.25 1.26
N THR A 716 12.17 10.62 0.17
CA THR A 716 10.71 10.51 0.16
C THR A 716 10.18 9.07 0.23
N PRO A 717 10.88 8.02 -0.27
CA PRO A 717 10.45 6.64 -0.07
C PRO A 717 10.54 6.13 1.38
N SER A 718 11.36 6.75 2.24
CA SER A 718 11.51 6.36 3.66
C SER A 718 10.42 6.92 4.56
N LEU A 719 9.62 7.86 4.06
CA LEU A 719 8.56 8.52 4.83
C LEU A 719 7.43 7.55 5.17
N SER A 720 6.86 7.70 6.35
CA SER A 720 5.62 7.02 6.75
C SER A 720 4.44 7.43 5.84
N GLY A 721 3.32 6.67 5.89
CA GLY A 721 2.13 7.00 5.09
C GLY A 721 1.59 8.37 5.37
N GLY A 722 1.44 8.74 6.63
CA GLY A 722 0.94 10.04 7.04
C GLY A 722 1.89 11.19 6.70
N GLU A 723 3.21 10.98 6.82
CA GLU A 723 4.21 11.98 6.40
C GLU A 723 4.16 12.23 4.89
N ALA A 724 4.06 11.17 4.09
CA ALA A 724 3.92 11.26 2.65
C ALA A 724 2.64 12.02 2.25
N GLN A 725 1.50 11.73 2.88
CA GLN A 725 0.24 12.46 2.64
C GLN A 725 0.37 13.95 2.97
N ARG A 726 0.92 14.28 4.13
CA ARG A 726 1.11 15.68 4.54
C ARG A 726 2.09 16.42 3.63
N LEU A 727 3.14 15.74 3.16
CA LEU A 727 4.08 16.32 2.21
C LEU A 727 3.44 16.54 0.83
N LYS A 728 2.56 15.62 0.35
CA LYS A 728 1.76 15.83 -0.87
C LYS A 728 0.89 17.08 -0.74
N LEU A 729 0.22 17.22 0.39
CA LEU A 729 -0.64 18.37 0.67
C LEU A 729 0.14 19.68 0.69
N ALA A 730 1.36 19.69 1.22
CA ALA A 730 2.23 20.88 1.22
C ALA A 730 2.46 21.46 -0.18
N GLY A 731 2.54 20.61 -1.20
CA GLY A 731 2.69 21.01 -2.61
C GLY A 731 1.45 21.70 -3.20
N GLU A 732 0.30 21.49 -2.59
CA GLU A 732 -1.00 21.99 -3.08
C GLU A 732 -1.52 23.22 -2.31
N MET A 733 -0.96 23.52 -1.16
CA MET A 733 -1.37 24.69 -0.36
C MET A 733 -0.92 26.03 -0.97
N GLY A 734 -1.71 27.09 -0.76
CA GLY A 734 -1.36 28.46 -1.13
C GLY A 734 -1.86 28.96 -2.49
N LYS A 735 -2.77 28.21 -3.17
CA LYS A 735 -3.50 28.63 -4.36
C LYS A 735 -4.97 28.88 -4.01
N GLY A 736 -5.69 29.76 -4.75
CA GLY A 736 -7.15 29.90 -4.62
C GLY A 736 -7.83 28.54 -4.92
N GLN A 737 -8.75 28.07 -4.08
CA GLN A 737 -9.18 26.67 -4.06
C GLN A 737 -10.70 26.49 -4.08
N SER A 738 -11.45 27.56 -4.36
CA SER A 738 -12.92 27.54 -4.34
C SER A 738 -13.57 26.59 -5.35
N ASP A 739 -12.82 26.17 -6.36
CA ASP A 739 -13.22 25.23 -7.41
C ASP A 739 -12.57 23.84 -7.26
N THR A 740 -11.93 23.57 -6.12
CA THR A 740 -11.12 22.38 -5.89
C THR A 740 -11.78 21.46 -4.87
N VAL A 741 -11.83 20.17 -5.19
CA VAL A 741 -12.20 19.09 -4.27
C VAL A 741 -10.92 18.38 -3.83
N PHE A 742 -10.64 18.39 -2.53
CA PHE A 742 -9.60 17.58 -1.91
C PHE A 742 -10.21 16.30 -1.36
N ILE A 743 -9.62 15.18 -1.72
CA ILE A 743 -10.05 13.86 -1.25
C ILE A 743 -8.88 13.23 -0.50
N PHE A 744 -9.11 12.84 0.75
CA PHE A 744 -8.13 12.21 1.62
C PHE A 744 -8.55 10.76 1.88
N ASP A 745 -7.60 9.84 1.75
CA ASP A 745 -7.79 8.42 2.01
C ASP A 745 -7.05 8.03 3.28
N GLU A 746 -7.81 7.82 4.38
CA GLU A 746 -7.32 7.47 5.72
C GLU A 746 -6.14 8.34 6.22
N PRO A 747 -6.29 9.68 6.28
CA PRO A 747 -5.18 10.58 6.60
C PRO A 747 -4.71 10.52 8.06
N THR A 748 -5.42 9.86 8.98
CA THR A 748 -5.03 9.71 10.38
C THR A 748 -4.10 8.53 10.64
N ILE A 749 -3.81 7.72 9.62
CA ILE A 749 -2.90 6.57 9.76
C ILE A 749 -1.58 6.98 10.41
N GLY A 750 -1.25 6.34 11.56
CA GLY A 750 0.00 6.57 12.29
C GLY A 750 0.09 7.94 13.00
N LEU A 751 -1.03 8.63 13.21
CA LEU A 751 -1.07 9.92 13.89
C LEU A 751 -1.46 9.78 15.36
N HIS A 752 -0.66 10.40 16.22
CA HIS A 752 -1.06 10.63 17.61
C HIS A 752 -2.25 11.59 17.68
N PRO A 753 -3.16 11.53 18.69
CA PRO A 753 -4.29 12.46 18.81
C PRO A 753 -3.92 13.96 18.72
N LEU A 754 -2.74 14.36 19.18
CA LEU A 754 -2.21 15.73 19.00
C LEU A 754 -1.93 16.06 17.52
N ASP A 755 -1.46 15.09 16.74
CA ASP A 755 -1.22 15.27 15.30
C ASP A 755 -2.56 15.33 14.53
N VAL A 756 -3.58 14.60 14.99
CA VAL A 756 -4.96 14.67 14.45
C VAL A 756 -5.53 16.09 14.62
N ARG A 757 -5.28 16.75 15.76
CA ARG A 757 -5.65 18.17 15.96
C ARG A 757 -5.01 19.08 14.89
N THR A 758 -3.76 18.84 14.56
CA THR A 758 -3.05 19.59 13.51
C THR A 758 -3.68 19.35 12.16
N LEU A 759 -4.02 18.12 11.82
CA LEU A 759 -4.71 17.75 10.58
C LEU A 759 -6.09 18.42 10.47
N LEU A 760 -6.88 18.45 11.54
CA LEU A 760 -8.18 19.12 11.58
C LEU A 760 -8.06 20.63 11.33
N LYS A 761 -7.01 21.30 11.84
CA LYS A 761 -6.73 22.72 11.53
C LYS A 761 -6.42 22.92 10.05
N VAL A 762 -5.71 21.98 9.43
CA VAL A 762 -5.41 22.01 7.99
C VAL A 762 -6.69 21.87 7.17
N PHE A 763 -7.59 20.95 7.51
CA PHE A 763 -8.90 20.84 6.86
C PHE A 763 -9.70 22.14 6.97
N GLN A 764 -9.70 22.74 8.16
CA GLN A 764 -10.36 24.04 8.38
C GLN A 764 -9.77 25.12 7.46
N THR A 765 -8.43 25.20 7.32
CA THR A 765 -7.77 26.18 6.45
C THR A 765 -8.15 25.97 4.97
N LEU A 766 -8.26 24.72 4.51
CA LEU A 766 -8.70 24.40 3.15
C LEU A 766 -10.15 24.86 2.92
N ILE A 767 -11.06 24.59 3.87
CA ILE A 767 -12.47 24.99 3.81
C ILE A 767 -12.61 26.52 3.80
N GLU A 768 -11.86 27.24 4.64
CA GLU A 768 -11.82 28.69 4.69
C GLU A 768 -11.29 29.31 3.37
N SER A 769 -10.45 28.58 2.63
CA SER A 769 -10.02 28.99 1.28
C SER A 769 -11.05 28.65 0.19
N GLY A 770 -12.21 28.09 0.56
CA GLY A 770 -13.33 27.75 -0.33
C GLY A 770 -13.32 26.31 -0.86
N ALA A 771 -12.33 25.48 -0.51
CA ALA A 771 -12.24 24.09 -0.97
C ALA A 771 -13.35 23.19 -0.39
N THR A 772 -13.75 22.20 -1.15
CA THR A 772 -14.55 21.07 -0.64
C THR A 772 -13.59 19.96 -0.19
N VAL A 773 -13.76 19.46 1.03
CA VAL A 773 -12.90 18.42 1.62
C VAL A 773 -13.71 17.16 1.85
N ILE A 774 -13.27 16.06 1.26
CA ILE A 774 -13.88 14.73 1.43
C ILE A 774 -12.81 13.82 2.05
N VAL A 775 -13.15 13.12 3.11
CA VAL A 775 -12.22 12.26 3.85
C VAL A 775 -12.82 10.88 4.01
N ILE A 776 -12.10 9.84 3.59
CA ILE A 776 -12.44 8.45 3.96
C ILE A 776 -11.76 8.20 5.29
N GLU A 777 -12.53 7.89 6.35
CA GLU A 777 -11.98 7.78 7.69
C GLU A 777 -12.73 6.83 8.62
N HIS A 778 -11.97 6.33 9.63
CA HIS A 778 -12.46 5.52 10.74
C HIS A 778 -12.20 6.16 12.11
N ASP A 779 -11.31 7.14 12.17
CA ASP A 779 -11.00 7.89 13.39
C ASP A 779 -12.22 8.68 13.89
N LEU A 780 -12.61 8.41 15.14
CA LEU A 780 -13.84 9.00 15.73
C LEU A 780 -13.75 10.52 15.90
N ASP A 781 -12.54 11.07 16.14
CA ASP A 781 -12.36 12.50 16.32
C ASP A 781 -12.53 13.26 15.00
N VAL A 782 -12.06 12.69 13.89
CA VAL A 782 -12.29 13.23 12.55
C VAL A 782 -13.76 13.12 12.16
N ILE A 783 -14.40 11.96 12.46
CA ILE A 783 -15.83 11.75 12.17
C ILE A 783 -16.70 12.74 12.97
N ARG A 784 -16.43 12.93 14.28
CA ARG A 784 -17.12 13.92 15.13
C ARG A 784 -16.91 15.36 14.66
N SER A 785 -15.79 15.64 14.00
CA SER A 785 -15.44 16.97 13.47
C SER A 785 -16.07 17.27 12.10
N ALA A 786 -16.72 16.30 11.46
CA ALA A 786 -17.31 16.47 10.13
C ALA A 786 -18.52 17.42 10.16
N ASP A 787 -18.72 18.19 9.06
CA ASP A 787 -19.97 18.91 8.82
C ASP A 787 -21.04 17.93 8.33
N TYR A 788 -20.63 16.94 7.52
CA TYR A 788 -21.51 15.94 6.93
C TYR A 788 -20.86 14.58 6.90
N ILE A 789 -21.61 13.54 7.20
CA ILE A 789 -21.14 12.14 7.20
C ILE A 789 -21.94 11.36 6.16
N ILE A 790 -21.26 10.47 5.46
CA ILE A 790 -21.84 9.39 4.64
C ILE A 790 -21.36 8.07 5.23
N ASP A 791 -22.26 7.33 5.89
CA ASP A 791 -21.95 6.04 6.51
C ASP A 791 -22.38 4.90 5.59
N MET A 792 -21.40 4.10 5.16
CA MET A 792 -21.59 2.95 4.27
C MET A 792 -21.62 1.64 5.04
N GLY A 793 -22.53 0.76 4.67
CA GLY A 793 -22.69 -0.52 5.37
C GLY A 793 -23.86 -1.33 4.83
N PRO A 794 -24.57 -2.09 5.72
CA PRO A 794 -24.29 -2.28 7.15
C PRO A 794 -23.12 -3.24 7.44
N GLY A 795 -22.68 -4.03 6.46
CA GLY A 795 -21.59 -4.99 6.56
C GLY A 795 -20.54 -4.79 5.47
N GLY A 796 -19.58 -5.74 5.37
CA GLY A 796 -18.64 -5.82 4.27
C GLY A 796 -19.11 -6.74 3.14
N GLY A 797 -18.56 -6.59 1.94
CA GLY A 797 -18.90 -7.40 0.77
C GLY A 797 -20.35 -7.23 0.31
N GLU A 798 -21.04 -8.33 -0.03
CA GLU A 798 -22.42 -8.30 -0.52
C GLU A 798 -23.45 -7.80 0.51
N ALA A 799 -23.14 -7.96 1.80
CA ALA A 799 -23.95 -7.43 2.90
C ALA A 799 -23.80 -5.91 3.08
N GLY A 800 -22.85 -5.29 2.38
CA GLY A 800 -22.58 -3.87 2.36
C GLY A 800 -23.04 -3.19 1.08
N GLY A 801 -22.30 -2.17 0.69
CA GLY A 801 -22.46 -1.48 -0.59
C GLY A 801 -23.65 -0.55 -0.68
N ILE A 802 -24.25 -0.14 0.45
CA ILE A 802 -25.33 0.86 0.51
C ILE A 802 -24.96 1.98 1.48
N ILE A 803 -25.61 3.11 1.32
CA ILE A 803 -25.59 4.20 2.29
C ILE A 803 -26.59 3.87 3.39
N VAL A 804 -26.12 3.73 4.63
CA VAL A 804 -26.94 3.40 5.80
C VAL A 804 -27.45 4.65 6.48
N ALA A 805 -26.63 5.69 6.55
CA ALA A 805 -26.97 6.97 7.15
C ALA A 805 -26.20 8.10 6.46
N THR A 806 -26.84 9.27 6.40
CA THR A 806 -26.19 10.53 6.01
C THR A 806 -26.68 11.65 6.96
N GLY A 807 -25.86 12.67 7.14
CA GLY A 807 -26.22 13.83 7.96
C GLY A 807 -25.09 14.32 8.84
N THR A 808 -25.44 15.11 9.86
CA THR A 808 -24.48 15.54 10.89
C THR A 808 -24.04 14.37 11.78
N PRO A 809 -22.94 14.47 12.51
CA PRO A 809 -22.54 13.43 13.47
C PRO A 809 -23.65 13.01 14.43
N GLU A 810 -24.47 13.96 14.90
CA GLU A 810 -25.61 13.71 15.79
C GLU A 810 -26.73 12.92 15.12
N GLN A 811 -27.02 13.21 13.86
CA GLN A 811 -28.04 12.48 13.07
C GLN A 811 -27.60 11.04 12.81
N VAL A 812 -26.31 10.84 12.48
CA VAL A 812 -25.75 9.49 12.27
C VAL A 812 -25.70 8.72 13.58
N ALA A 813 -25.31 9.37 14.70
CA ALA A 813 -25.35 8.77 16.04
C ALA A 813 -26.74 8.30 16.46
N ALA A 814 -27.80 9.05 16.09
CA ALA A 814 -29.20 8.69 16.37
C ALA A 814 -29.72 7.54 15.49
N ASN A 815 -29.04 7.20 14.38
CA ASN A 815 -29.49 6.15 13.47
C ASN A 815 -29.13 4.75 14.01
N LYS A 816 -30.14 3.98 14.38
CA LYS A 816 -29.97 2.63 14.93
C LYS A 816 -29.31 1.62 13.97
N ASN A 817 -29.41 1.84 12.68
CA ASN A 817 -28.82 0.98 11.65
C ASN A 817 -27.34 1.29 11.40
N SER A 818 -26.86 2.44 11.83
CA SER A 818 -25.46 2.85 11.71
C SER A 818 -24.61 2.14 12.78
N ILE A 819 -23.64 1.36 12.32
CA ILE A 819 -22.65 0.76 13.22
C ILE A 819 -21.71 1.85 13.74
N THR A 820 -21.25 2.75 12.88
CA THR A 820 -20.43 3.91 13.24
C THR A 820 -21.14 4.79 14.27
N GLY A 821 -22.46 5.03 14.09
CA GLY A 821 -23.27 5.82 15.00
C GLY A 821 -23.23 5.35 16.45
N LYS A 822 -23.14 4.04 16.68
CA LYS A 822 -23.04 3.47 18.05
C LYS A 822 -21.77 3.91 18.80
N TYR A 823 -20.67 4.15 18.07
CA TYR A 823 -19.40 4.60 18.64
C TYR A 823 -19.33 6.12 18.77
N LEU A 824 -20.14 6.87 18.03
CA LEU A 824 -20.26 8.31 18.18
C LEU A 824 -21.04 8.72 19.45
N CYS A 825 -21.91 7.84 19.95
CA CYS A 825 -22.68 8.07 21.18
C CYS A 825 -21.84 7.84 22.47
N LYS A 826 -20.72 7.15 22.37
CA LYS A 826 -19.77 6.92 23.49
C LYS A 826 -18.81 8.09 23.59
#